data_0c81b20b083ab32ab8310f29ceef65bb
#
_entry.id   0c81b20b083ab32ab8310f29ceef65bb
#
_cell.length_a   1.000
_cell.length_b   1.000
_cell.length_c   1.000
_cell.angle_alpha   90.00
_cell.angle_beta   90.00
_cell.angle_gamma   90.00
#
_symmetry.space_group_name_H-M   'P 1'
#
loop_
_entity.id
_entity.type
_entity.pdbx_description
1 polymer ?
#
loop_
_entity_poly.entity_id
_entity_poly.type
_entity_poly.pdbx_seq_one_letter_code
_entity_poly.pdbx_strand_id
1 'polypeptide(L)'
;MQNYKFLKDINFPSDLRKLSENDLQEVSNEVRKEMIDAVSETGGHLGAGLGVVELTVALHYVFDTPNDRLIWDVGHQTYPHKILTGRKSKIKTLRQGNGLSGFTKRSESEYDPFGAAHSSTSISSALGMAEANKLSNKLNNIIAVIGDGAISAGMAYEAMNNAGASKTKMIVILNDNDMSIAKPVGAMRTYLAKLLTGKIYFSLRETFKLIVSAFSKRFSVKAGKAEDFLRSAVTGGTLFNSLGFYYVGPIDGHDLSTLIPILKNARDSKHQGPIMIHIKTQKGKGYSYAEKASDHYHGVSKFNVVTGEQVKSGTNLPAYTKVFANTLVKHAERDSKVVGITAAMPGGTGMDIFAKDFPKRMFDVGIAEQHAVTFAAGLATEGYKPYVAIYSTFLQRAYDQVVHDVAIQSLPVRFIIDRAGLVGADGSTHAGSFDITYLSTLPNFIVMAPSDEAELVKMINTSMTINNKPCAIRYPRGNGIGVELPSIDENIEIGKGRVIQEGKQVCILSIGTRLEECKIAAAELKNKGIESTIVDARFAKPLDQELILKCAREHEAMITVEEGSIGGFGSHVENLLSEKGIFDKGLKFRTMILPDIFIEQDSPKKMYDVAGLNASQISKKILDILFTKESIKVVKN
;
A
#
# COMPACT_ATOMS: atom_id res chain seq x y z
N MET A 1 21.08 -26.29 5.74
CA MET A 1 20.73 -25.86 4.36
C MET A 1 20.03 -27.01 3.67
N GLN A 2 18.91 -26.76 3.00
CA GLN A 2 18.25 -27.80 2.21
C GLN A 2 19.18 -28.26 1.09
N ASN A 3 19.16 -29.57 0.78
CA ASN A 3 20.06 -30.11 -0.24
C ASN A 3 19.46 -29.92 -1.64
N TYR A 4 19.54 -28.69 -2.17
CA TYR A 4 19.09 -28.34 -3.52
C TYR A 4 20.09 -28.84 -4.57
N LYS A 5 19.57 -29.31 -5.71
CA LYS A 5 20.41 -29.78 -6.82
C LYS A 5 21.06 -28.61 -7.55
N PHE A 6 20.27 -27.58 -7.89
CA PHE A 6 20.71 -26.43 -8.68
C PHE A 6 20.76 -25.12 -7.89
N LEU A 7 19.75 -24.84 -7.05
CA LEU A 7 19.61 -23.54 -6.38
C LEU A 7 20.78 -23.25 -5.40
N LYS A 8 21.47 -24.28 -4.90
CA LYS A 8 22.67 -24.12 -4.06
C LYS A 8 23.74 -23.30 -4.76
N ASP A 9 23.93 -23.50 -6.08
CA ASP A 9 24.97 -22.89 -6.91
C ASP A 9 24.50 -21.63 -7.64
N ILE A 10 23.20 -21.33 -7.62
CA ILE A 10 22.62 -20.11 -8.23
C ILE A 10 22.60 -19.00 -7.19
N ASN A 11 23.42 -17.96 -7.40
CA ASN A 11 23.40 -16.73 -6.59
C ASN A 11 22.83 -15.56 -7.41
N PHE A 12 23.15 -15.49 -8.69
CA PHE A 12 22.73 -14.42 -9.60
C PHE A 12 22.11 -14.99 -10.88
N PRO A 13 21.36 -14.19 -11.63
CA PRO A 13 20.81 -14.58 -12.93
C PRO A 13 21.85 -15.09 -13.94
N SER A 14 23.08 -14.61 -13.86
CA SER A 14 24.18 -15.10 -14.68
C SER A 14 24.49 -16.58 -14.45
N ASP A 15 24.28 -17.09 -13.23
CA ASP A 15 24.46 -18.52 -12.91
C ASP A 15 23.30 -19.35 -13.50
N LEU A 16 22.07 -18.83 -13.38
CA LEU A 16 20.87 -19.44 -13.95
C LEU A 16 21.00 -19.60 -15.49
N ARG A 17 21.55 -18.60 -16.19
CA ARG A 17 21.73 -18.62 -17.65
C ARG A 17 22.77 -19.65 -18.14
N LYS A 18 23.55 -20.25 -17.24
CA LYS A 18 24.49 -21.34 -17.59
C LYS A 18 23.80 -22.71 -17.67
N LEU A 19 22.59 -22.85 -17.15
CA LEU A 19 21.84 -24.10 -17.14
C LEU A 19 21.16 -24.38 -18.48
N SER A 20 20.82 -25.63 -18.73
CA SER A 20 19.97 -26.00 -19.86
C SER A 20 18.50 -25.64 -19.59
N GLU A 21 17.71 -25.39 -20.66
CA GLU A 21 16.27 -25.14 -20.51
C GLU A 21 15.53 -26.28 -19.82
N ASN A 22 16.00 -27.53 -19.99
CA ASN A 22 15.41 -28.72 -19.36
C ASN A 22 15.56 -28.72 -17.83
N ASP A 23 16.56 -28.04 -17.29
CA ASP A 23 16.82 -27.97 -15.84
C ASP A 23 15.97 -26.91 -15.14
N LEU A 24 15.40 -25.94 -15.88
CA LEU A 24 14.73 -24.77 -15.30
C LEU A 24 13.44 -25.11 -14.55
N GLN A 25 12.77 -26.20 -14.90
CA GLN A 25 11.60 -26.65 -14.15
C GLN A 25 11.99 -27.07 -12.73
N GLU A 26 13.12 -27.77 -12.58
CA GLU A 26 13.61 -28.17 -11.25
C GLU A 26 14.09 -26.95 -10.45
N VAL A 27 14.76 -25.99 -11.08
CA VAL A 27 15.09 -24.70 -10.44
C VAL A 27 13.82 -24.02 -9.92
N SER A 28 12.74 -24.00 -10.71
CA SER A 28 11.46 -23.42 -10.29
C SER A 28 10.89 -24.13 -9.06
N ASN A 29 10.98 -25.45 -9.00
CA ASN A 29 10.54 -26.24 -7.84
C ASN A 29 11.36 -25.91 -6.58
N GLU A 30 12.68 -25.80 -6.72
CA GLU A 30 13.58 -25.45 -5.61
C GLU A 30 13.36 -24.03 -5.11
N VAL A 31 13.17 -23.04 -6.00
CA VAL A 31 12.84 -21.65 -5.65
C VAL A 31 11.51 -21.59 -4.90
N ARG A 32 10.49 -22.33 -5.37
CA ARG A 32 9.18 -22.42 -4.70
C ARG A 32 9.31 -22.95 -3.28
N LYS A 33 10.09 -24.04 -3.11
CA LYS A 33 10.31 -24.65 -1.80
C LYS A 33 11.04 -23.72 -0.84
N GLU A 34 12.11 -23.04 -1.30
CA GLU A 34 12.85 -22.06 -0.51
C GLU A 34 11.95 -20.91 -0.06
N MET A 35 11.09 -20.41 -0.96
CA MET A 35 10.16 -19.34 -0.66
C MET A 35 9.10 -19.76 0.38
N ILE A 36 8.52 -20.96 0.26
CA ILE A 36 7.54 -21.48 1.23
C ILE A 36 8.19 -21.59 2.61
N ASP A 37 9.40 -22.15 2.68
CA ASP A 37 10.16 -22.30 3.92
C ASP A 37 10.44 -20.94 4.56
N ALA A 38 10.95 -19.98 3.79
CA ALA A 38 11.24 -18.63 4.30
C ALA A 38 9.98 -17.92 4.81
N VAL A 39 8.89 -17.91 4.03
CA VAL A 39 7.67 -17.19 4.39
C VAL A 39 6.93 -17.88 5.54
N SER A 40 7.08 -19.19 5.73
CA SER A 40 6.54 -19.87 6.90
C SER A 40 7.07 -19.31 8.23
N GLU A 41 8.34 -18.88 8.23
CA GLU A 41 9.01 -18.28 9.40
C GLU A 41 8.79 -16.76 9.54
N THR A 42 8.62 -16.04 8.42
CA THR A 42 8.54 -14.57 8.42
C THR A 42 7.12 -14.03 8.32
N GLY A 43 6.21 -14.80 7.73
CA GLY A 43 4.97 -14.28 7.17
C GLY A 43 5.23 -13.45 5.91
N GLY A 44 4.17 -13.02 5.22
CA GLY A 44 4.28 -12.16 4.03
C GLY A 44 3.34 -12.54 2.89
N HIS A 45 3.67 -12.10 1.67
CA HIS A 45 2.84 -12.31 0.48
C HIS A 45 3.25 -13.61 -0.24
N LEU A 46 2.69 -14.74 0.18
CA LEU A 46 3.10 -16.05 -0.35
C LEU A 46 2.46 -16.36 -1.70
N GLY A 47 1.12 -16.27 -1.78
CA GLY A 47 0.37 -16.77 -2.93
C GLY A 47 0.70 -16.06 -4.25
N ALA A 48 0.93 -14.75 -4.21
CA ALA A 48 1.33 -13.98 -5.38
C ALA A 48 2.72 -14.39 -5.90
N GLY A 49 3.68 -14.60 -4.98
CA GLY A 49 5.02 -15.09 -5.33
C GLY A 49 5.00 -16.51 -5.93
N LEU A 50 4.18 -17.41 -5.37
CA LEU A 50 4.00 -18.77 -5.89
C LEU A 50 3.47 -18.79 -7.34
N GLY A 51 2.60 -17.85 -7.66
CA GLY A 51 2.02 -17.71 -9.01
C GLY A 51 3.00 -17.27 -10.07
N VAL A 52 4.16 -16.70 -9.72
CA VAL A 52 5.12 -16.15 -10.68
C VAL A 52 6.51 -16.78 -10.63
N VAL A 53 6.65 -17.96 -10.02
CA VAL A 53 7.95 -18.64 -9.91
C VAL A 53 8.51 -18.94 -11.29
N GLU A 54 7.77 -19.63 -12.15
CA GLU A 54 8.19 -19.98 -13.50
C GLU A 54 8.44 -18.74 -14.36
N LEU A 55 7.56 -17.74 -14.27
CA LEU A 55 7.75 -16.45 -14.95
C LEU A 55 9.07 -15.79 -14.51
N THR A 56 9.37 -15.77 -13.22
CA THR A 56 10.59 -15.15 -12.68
C THR A 56 11.85 -15.87 -13.18
N VAL A 57 11.84 -17.20 -13.16
CA VAL A 57 12.92 -18.03 -13.70
C VAL A 57 13.11 -17.74 -15.20
N ALA A 58 12.03 -17.75 -15.98
CA ALA A 58 12.08 -17.47 -17.42
C ALA A 58 12.59 -16.07 -17.74
N LEU A 59 12.15 -15.04 -17.00
CA LEU A 59 12.59 -13.66 -17.19
C LEU A 59 14.10 -13.52 -16.93
N HIS A 60 14.61 -14.05 -15.82
CA HIS A 60 16.02 -13.99 -15.49
C HIS A 60 16.90 -14.88 -16.37
N TYR A 61 16.34 -15.93 -16.96
CA TYR A 61 17.02 -16.78 -17.93
C TYR A 61 17.15 -16.11 -19.30
N VAL A 62 16.09 -15.44 -19.76
CA VAL A 62 16.03 -14.86 -21.10
C VAL A 62 16.68 -13.48 -21.17
N PHE A 63 16.43 -12.61 -20.21
CA PHE A 63 16.90 -11.23 -20.19
C PHE A 63 18.21 -11.08 -19.42
N ASP A 64 19.10 -10.20 -19.90
CA ASP A 64 20.39 -9.94 -19.27
C ASP A 64 20.25 -8.94 -18.10
N THR A 65 19.47 -9.33 -17.07
CA THR A 65 19.37 -8.53 -15.84
C THR A 65 20.69 -8.53 -15.07
N PRO A 66 21.09 -7.39 -14.46
CA PRO A 66 20.37 -6.13 -14.31
C PRO A 66 20.52 -5.13 -15.46
N ASN A 67 21.29 -5.45 -16.54
CA ASN A 67 21.43 -4.58 -17.71
C ASN A 67 20.07 -4.33 -18.37
N ASP A 68 19.35 -5.40 -18.70
CA ASP A 68 17.93 -5.32 -19.01
C ASP A 68 17.16 -4.97 -17.73
N ARG A 69 16.25 -4.00 -17.79
CA ARG A 69 15.52 -3.48 -16.64
C ARG A 69 14.21 -4.22 -16.44
N LEU A 70 14.10 -4.94 -15.31
CA LEU A 70 12.89 -5.66 -14.91
C LEU A 70 12.18 -4.91 -13.79
N ILE A 71 10.97 -4.42 -14.06
CA ILE A 71 10.15 -3.64 -13.13
C ILE A 71 8.93 -4.47 -12.74
N TRP A 72 8.72 -4.64 -11.44
CA TRP A 72 7.58 -5.35 -10.88
C TRP A 72 6.54 -4.35 -10.37
N ASP A 73 5.29 -4.46 -10.85
CA ASP A 73 4.18 -3.69 -10.29
C ASP A 73 3.83 -4.20 -8.89
N VAL A 74 3.52 -3.31 -7.96
CA VAL A 74 3.34 -3.60 -6.53
C VAL A 74 4.59 -4.21 -5.88
N GLY A 75 5.18 -5.22 -6.46
CA GLY A 75 6.38 -5.87 -5.94
C GLY A 75 6.16 -6.91 -4.82
N HIS A 76 4.93 -7.19 -4.43
CA HIS A 76 4.60 -8.18 -3.39
C HIS A 76 4.83 -9.65 -3.86
N GLN A 77 4.93 -9.88 -5.16
CA GLN A 77 5.20 -11.18 -5.78
C GLN A 77 6.69 -11.47 -5.97
N THR A 78 7.61 -10.61 -5.52
CA THR A 78 9.02 -10.63 -5.90
C THR A 78 9.94 -11.49 -5.04
N TYR A 79 9.43 -12.35 -4.19
CA TYR A 79 10.29 -13.23 -3.38
C TYR A 79 11.13 -14.21 -4.23
N PRO A 80 10.59 -14.84 -5.31
CA PRO A 80 11.42 -15.59 -6.24
C PRO A 80 12.52 -14.75 -6.90
N HIS A 81 12.21 -13.50 -7.26
CA HIS A 81 13.16 -12.54 -7.80
C HIS A 81 14.29 -12.26 -6.80
N LYS A 82 13.98 -12.03 -5.52
CA LYS A 82 15.00 -11.83 -4.47
C LYS A 82 15.90 -13.05 -4.28
N ILE A 83 15.33 -14.26 -4.32
CA ILE A 83 16.07 -15.53 -4.21
C ILE A 83 17.11 -15.65 -5.35
N LEU A 84 16.74 -15.29 -6.58
CA LEU A 84 17.58 -15.43 -7.77
C LEU A 84 18.56 -14.25 -8.00
N THR A 85 18.48 -13.20 -7.18
CA THR A 85 19.26 -11.96 -7.36
C THR A 85 20.12 -11.61 -6.15
N GLY A 86 20.86 -12.59 -5.63
CA GLY A 86 21.88 -12.40 -4.61
C GLY A 86 21.37 -12.29 -3.16
N ARG A 87 20.05 -12.44 -2.93
CA ARG A 87 19.42 -12.24 -1.60
C ARG A 87 18.94 -13.54 -0.95
N LYS A 88 19.22 -14.69 -1.55
CA LYS A 88 18.83 -16.02 -1.05
C LYS A 88 19.23 -16.24 0.42
N SER A 89 20.47 -15.92 0.79
CA SER A 89 20.96 -16.10 2.15
C SER A 89 20.26 -15.25 3.21
N LYS A 90 19.60 -14.14 2.79
CA LYS A 90 18.86 -13.22 3.65
C LYS A 90 17.34 -13.42 3.55
N ILE A 91 16.84 -14.36 2.76
CA ILE A 91 15.40 -14.47 2.47
C ILE A 91 14.55 -14.68 3.75
N LYS A 92 15.10 -15.34 4.76
CA LYS A 92 14.46 -15.54 6.08
C LYS A 92 14.45 -14.28 6.96
N THR A 93 14.90 -13.14 6.45
CA THR A 93 14.79 -11.83 7.12
C THR A 93 13.72 -10.93 6.50
N LEU A 94 12.93 -11.45 5.56
CA LEU A 94 11.86 -10.70 4.91
C LEU A 94 10.96 -10.00 5.93
N ARG A 95 10.70 -8.69 5.69
CA ARG A 95 9.75 -7.87 6.45
C ARG A 95 10.11 -7.68 7.94
N GLN A 96 11.34 -7.98 8.32
CA GLN A 96 11.87 -7.81 9.67
C GLN A 96 12.82 -6.61 9.73
N GLY A 97 13.05 -6.08 10.94
CA GLY A 97 14.03 -5.01 11.16
C GLY A 97 15.43 -5.40 10.68
N ASN A 98 16.09 -4.49 9.97
CA ASN A 98 17.40 -4.72 9.33
C ASN A 98 17.43 -5.87 8.30
N GLY A 99 16.26 -6.38 7.90
CA GLY A 99 16.11 -7.46 6.92
C GLY A 99 15.67 -6.95 5.55
N LEU A 100 15.29 -7.92 4.69
CA LEU A 100 14.81 -7.63 3.35
C LEU A 100 13.41 -7.02 3.38
N SER A 101 13.18 -6.01 2.52
CA SER A 101 11.85 -5.45 2.27
C SER A 101 10.90 -6.50 1.69
N GLY A 102 9.61 -6.37 1.99
CA GLY A 102 8.55 -7.18 1.38
C GLY A 102 8.28 -6.86 -0.10
N PHE A 103 8.93 -5.82 -0.63
CA PHE A 103 8.72 -5.28 -1.98
C PHE A 103 10.07 -5.04 -2.66
N THR A 104 10.08 -4.68 -3.95
CA THR A 104 11.31 -4.24 -4.61
C THR A 104 11.78 -2.89 -4.04
N LYS A 105 13.09 -2.75 -3.83
CA LYS A 105 13.69 -1.58 -3.21
C LYS A 105 15.06 -1.28 -3.83
N ARG A 106 15.21 -0.11 -4.45
CA ARG A 106 16.45 0.28 -5.16
C ARG A 106 17.71 0.25 -4.30
N SER A 107 17.60 0.64 -3.02
CA SER A 107 18.74 0.61 -2.09
C SER A 107 19.12 -0.81 -1.63
N GLU A 108 18.29 -1.82 -1.91
CA GLU A 108 18.52 -3.20 -1.52
C GLU A 108 19.31 -3.98 -2.58
N SER A 109 19.08 -3.68 -3.88
CA SER A 109 19.70 -4.42 -4.99
C SER A 109 19.70 -3.63 -6.29
N GLU A 110 20.76 -3.77 -7.10
CA GLU A 110 20.83 -3.27 -8.47
C GLU A 110 19.80 -3.93 -9.42
N TYR A 111 19.31 -5.11 -9.05
CA TYR A 111 18.24 -5.83 -9.76
C TYR A 111 16.85 -5.24 -9.52
N ASP A 112 16.72 -4.30 -8.59
CA ASP A 112 15.50 -3.55 -8.32
C ASP A 112 15.62 -2.12 -8.92
N PRO A 113 15.51 -1.94 -10.26
CA PRO A 113 15.75 -0.64 -10.90
C PRO A 113 14.72 0.41 -10.48
N PHE A 114 13.56 -0.03 -9.99
CA PHE A 114 12.48 0.79 -9.47
C PHE A 114 11.87 0.16 -8.21
N GLY A 115 11.69 0.98 -7.17
CA GLY A 115 11.00 0.58 -5.95
C GLY A 115 9.49 0.49 -6.19
N ALA A 116 8.84 -0.44 -5.49
CA ALA A 116 7.39 -0.60 -5.57
C ALA A 116 6.77 -0.76 -4.18
N ALA A 117 5.49 -0.92 -4.13
CA ALA A 117 4.57 -1.32 -3.06
C ALA A 117 3.16 -0.77 -3.33
N HIS A 118 3.05 0.37 -4.03
CA HIS A 118 1.79 0.85 -4.58
C HIS A 118 1.63 0.36 -6.03
N SER A 119 0.40 0.06 -6.42
CA SER A 119 0.12 -0.53 -7.72
C SER A 119 0.15 0.45 -8.88
N SER A 120 0.21 -0.09 -10.09
CA SER A 120 -0.10 0.59 -11.36
C SER A 120 0.96 1.60 -11.82
N THR A 121 2.17 1.53 -11.25
CA THR A 121 3.27 2.45 -11.58
C THR A 121 4.27 1.86 -12.59
N SER A 122 4.26 0.54 -12.79
CA SER A 122 5.29 -0.17 -13.54
C SER A 122 5.37 0.23 -15.01
N ILE A 123 4.23 0.41 -15.70
CA ILE A 123 4.22 0.78 -17.11
C ILE A 123 4.76 2.21 -17.29
N SER A 124 4.36 3.15 -16.42
CA SER A 124 4.87 4.53 -16.47
C SER A 124 6.37 4.59 -16.25
N SER A 125 6.87 3.89 -15.21
CA SER A 125 8.31 3.87 -14.91
C SER A 125 9.11 3.17 -16.02
N ALA A 126 8.58 2.09 -16.57
CA ALA A 126 9.19 1.39 -17.70
C ALA A 126 9.24 2.28 -18.95
N LEU A 127 8.16 3.01 -19.27
CA LEU A 127 8.13 3.95 -20.38
C LEU A 127 9.20 5.03 -20.21
N GLY A 128 9.31 5.62 -19.01
CA GLY A 128 10.34 6.61 -18.71
C GLY A 128 11.76 6.06 -18.88
N MET A 129 12.03 4.82 -18.46
CA MET A 129 13.32 4.15 -18.69
C MET A 129 13.57 3.86 -20.19
N ALA A 130 12.53 3.45 -20.92
CA ALA A 130 12.64 3.18 -22.35
C ALA A 130 12.92 4.46 -23.17
N GLU A 131 12.29 5.58 -22.82
CA GLU A 131 12.60 6.89 -23.41
C GLU A 131 14.03 7.36 -23.06
N ALA A 132 14.48 7.13 -21.83
CA ALA A 132 15.86 7.44 -21.43
C ALA A 132 16.90 6.59 -22.23
N ASN A 133 16.58 5.33 -22.53
CA ASN A 133 17.39 4.49 -23.41
C ASN A 133 17.48 5.07 -24.83
N LYS A 134 16.33 5.48 -25.37
CA LYS A 134 16.26 6.10 -26.71
C LYS A 134 17.08 7.37 -26.78
N LEU A 135 17.00 8.25 -25.77
CA LEU A 135 17.79 9.48 -25.68
C LEU A 135 19.30 9.20 -25.52
N SER A 136 19.67 8.09 -24.90
CA SER A 136 21.05 7.70 -24.64
C SER A 136 21.63 6.70 -25.65
N ASN A 137 20.85 6.31 -26.68
CA ASN A 137 21.19 5.27 -27.66
C ASN A 137 21.56 3.92 -27.01
N LYS A 138 20.93 3.57 -25.88
CA LYS A 138 21.09 2.28 -25.22
C LYS A 138 20.13 1.25 -25.83
N LEU A 139 20.56 -0.01 -25.90
CA LEU A 139 19.81 -1.09 -26.54
C LEU A 139 19.23 -2.12 -25.55
N ASN A 140 19.41 -1.92 -24.25
CA ASN A 140 18.89 -2.85 -23.25
C ASN A 140 17.35 -2.85 -23.21
N ASN A 141 16.78 -4.01 -22.93
CA ASN A 141 15.34 -4.17 -22.85
C ASN A 141 14.78 -3.59 -21.55
N ILE A 142 13.54 -3.10 -21.64
CA ILE A 142 12.78 -2.62 -20.48
C ILE A 142 11.51 -3.46 -20.38
N ILE A 143 11.36 -4.15 -19.24
CA ILE A 143 10.30 -5.12 -19.02
C ILE A 143 9.50 -4.69 -17.78
N ALA A 144 8.18 -4.50 -17.92
CA ALA A 144 7.26 -4.27 -16.82
C ALA A 144 6.37 -5.49 -16.61
N VAL A 145 6.25 -5.98 -15.39
CA VAL A 145 5.30 -7.03 -15.01
C VAL A 145 4.18 -6.41 -14.19
N ILE A 146 2.95 -6.49 -14.68
CA ILE A 146 1.77 -5.91 -14.05
C ILE A 146 0.65 -6.95 -13.90
N GLY A 147 -0.03 -6.95 -12.75
CA GLY A 147 -1.17 -7.83 -12.50
C GLY A 147 -2.48 -7.31 -13.11
N ASP A 148 -3.43 -8.20 -13.31
CA ASP A 148 -4.78 -7.94 -13.81
C ASP A 148 -5.56 -6.91 -12.98
N GLY A 149 -5.41 -6.92 -11.65
CA GLY A 149 -5.98 -5.90 -10.77
C GLY A 149 -5.35 -4.52 -10.94
N ALA A 150 -4.03 -4.47 -11.11
CA ALA A 150 -3.28 -3.22 -11.21
C ALA A 150 -3.42 -2.53 -12.58
N ILE A 151 -3.60 -3.28 -13.67
CA ILE A 151 -3.76 -2.71 -15.02
C ILE A 151 -5.09 -1.96 -15.19
N SER A 152 -6.06 -2.18 -14.30
CA SER A 152 -7.36 -1.51 -14.34
C SER A 152 -7.34 -0.08 -13.78
N ALA A 153 -6.26 0.37 -13.14
CA ALA A 153 -6.16 1.72 -12.59
C ALA A 153 -5.83 2.79 -13.65
N GLY A 154 -6.27 4.03 -13.41
CA GLY A 154 -6.14 5.14 -14.35
C GLY A 154 -4.72 5.37 -14.85
N MET A 155 -3.72 5.38 -13.96
CA MET A 155 -2.31 5.58 -14.34
C MET A 155 -1.80 4.53 -15.32
N ALA A 156 -2.25 3.27 -15.22
CA ALA A 156 -1.88 2.24 -16.18
C ALA A 156 -2.43 2.54 -17.57
N TYR A 157 -3.68 3.05 -17.68
CA TYR A 157 -4.25 3.50 -18.94
C TYR A 157 -3.53 4.70 -19.52
N GLU A 158 -3.20 5.69 -18.71
CA GLU A 158 -2.42 6.87 -19.12
C GLU A 158 -1.06 6.45 -19.70
N ALA A 159 -0.38 5.54 -19.00
CA ALA A 159 0.91 5.01 -19.45
C ALA A 159 0.80 4.20 -20.76
N MET A 160 -0.21 3.34 -20.87
CA MET A 160 -0.44 2.58 -22.11
C MET A 160 -0.77 3.50 -23.29
N ASN A 161 -1.63 4.50 -23.09
CA ASN A 161 -1.97 5.49 -24.11
C ASN A 161 -0.71 6.23 -24.62
N ASN A 162 0.15 6.67 -23.70
CA ASN A 162 1.41 7.34 -24.08
C ASN A 162 2.40 6.39 -24.75
N ALA A 163 2.59 5.17 -24.25
CA ALA A 163 3.50 4.18 -24.81
C ALA A 163 3.14 3.82 -26.27
N GLY A 164 1.85 3.63 -26.54
CA GLY A 164 1.37 3.35 -27.88
C GLY A 164 1.54 4.53 -28.84
N ALA A 165 1.27 5.76 -28.37
CA ALA A 165 1.44 6.97 -29.19
C ALA A 165 2.91 7.25 -29.51
N SER A 166 3.84 7.09 -28.54
CA SER A 166 5.28 7.31 -28.73
C SER A 166 5.97 6.19 -29.51
N LYS A 167 5.31 5.05 -29.71
CA LYS A 167 5.86 3.83 -30.33
C LYS A 167 7.19 3.40 -29.70
N THR A 168 7.35 3.59 -28.40
CA THR A 168 8.58 3.28 -27.72
C THR A 168 8.67 1.79 -27.39
N LYS A 169 9.79 1.17 -27.77
CA LYS A 169 10.01 -0.26 -27.56
C LYS A 169 10.11 -0.56 -26.05
N MET A 170 9.16 -1.30 -25.54
CA MET A 170 9.15 -1.87 -24.19
C MET A 170 8.31 -3.15 -24.18
N ILE A 171 8.51 -3.98 -23.19
CA ILE A 171 7.76 -5.23 -23.01
C ILE A 171 6.93 -5.11 -21.73
N VAL A 172 5.62 -5.31 -21.84
CA VAL A 172 4.70 -5.38 -20.71
C VAL A 172 4.19 -6.81 -20.59
N ILE A 173 4.41 -7.41 -19.43
CA ILE A 173 3.87 -8.73 -19.08
C ILE A 173 2.62 -8.51 -18.25
N LEU A 174 1.46 -8.79 -18.83
CA LEU A 174 0.20 -8.83 -18.09
C LEU A 174 0.05 -10.20 -17.44
N ASN A 175 0.23 -10.24 -16.12
CA ASN A 175 0.06 -11.44 -15.32
C ASN A 175 -1.39 -11.55 -14.83
N ASP A 176 -2.20 -12.33 -15.54
CA ASP A 176 -3.61 -12.57 -15.22
C ASP A 176 -3.74 -13.84 -14.38
N ASN A 177 -4.15 -13.68 -13.12
CA ASN A 177 -4.39 -14.78 -12.21
C ASN A 177 -5.83 -14.81 -11.65
N ASP A 178 -6.73 -14.02 -12.25
CA ASP A 178 -8.15 -13.86 -11.87
C ASP A 178 -8.34 -13.53 -10.38
N MET A 179 -7.33 -12.89 -9.75
CA MET A 179 -7.37 -12.48 -8.34
C MET A 179 -6.51 -11.26 -8.06
N SER A 180 -7.15 -10.23 -7.49
CA SER A 180 -6.49 -9.15 -6.75
C SER A 180 -6.36 -9.52 -5.25
N ILE A 181 -6.33 -8.56 -4.35
CA ILE A 181 -6.44 -8.75 -2.88
C ILE A 181 -7.82 -9.35 -2.55
N ALA A 182 -8.87 -8.88 -3.23
CA ALA A 182 -10.21 -9.44 -3.25
C ALA A 182 -10.55 -9.95 -4.67
N LYS A 183 -11.74 -10.53 -4.85
CA LYS A 183 -12.23 -10.90 -6.20
C LYS A 183 -12.22 -9.67 -7.09
N PRO A 184 -11.61 -9.73 -8.29
CA PRO A 184 -11.51 -8.57 -9.18
C PRO A 184 -12.91 -8.02 -9.52
N VAL A 185 -13.02 -6.71 -9.58
CA VAL A 185 -14.27 -5.99 -9.91
C VAL A 185 -14.13 -5.22 -11.22
N GLY A 186 -15.26 -4.82 -11.81
CA GLY A 186 -15.30 -3.97 -12.99
C GLY A 186 -15.28 -4.71 -14.33
N ALA A 187 -15.52 -3.94 -15.40
CA ALA A 187 -15.65 -4.46 -16.76
C ALA A 187 -14.36 -5.04 -17.34
N MET A 188 -13.20 -4.55 -16.88
CA MET A 188 -11.89 -5.06 -17.34
C MET A 188 -11.71 -6.54 -17.00
N ARG A 189 -12.12 -6.98 -15.80
CA ARG A 189 -12.13 -8.40 -15.45
C ARG A 189 -12.94 -9.23 -16.44
N THR A 190 -14.16 -8.78 -16.74
CA THR A 190 -15.02 -9.47 -17.72
C THR A 190 -14.40 -9.50 -19.10
N TYR A 191 -13.71 -8.43 -19.50
CA TYR A 191 -12.99 -8.34 -20.76
C TYR A 191 -11.82 -9.33 -20.80
N LEU A 192 -10.96 -9.37 -19.78
CA LEU A 192 -9.86 -10.33 -19.69
C LEU A 192 -10.36 -11.78 -19.68
N ALA A 193 -11.40 -12.08 -18.90
CA ALA A 193 -12.02 -13.41 -18.88
C ALA A 193 -12.55 -13.84 -20.26
N LYS A 194 -13.11 -12.92 -21.03
CA LYS A 194 -13.52 -13.20 -22.42
C LYS A 194 -12.34 -13.51 -23.34
N LEU A 195 -11.20 -12.85 -23.17
CA LEU A 195 -9.98 -13.18 -23.90
C LEU A 195 -9.48 -14.59 -23.58
N LEU A 196 -9.64 -15.05 -22.32
CA LEU A 196 -9.27 -16.39 -21.86
C LEU A 196 -10.24 -17.49 -22.32
N THR A 197 -11.54 -17.20 -22.48
CA THR A 197 -12.60 -18.20 -22.74
C THR A 197 -13.09 -18.25 -24.19
N GLY A 198 -12.68 -17.34 -25.05
CA GLY A 198 -13.10 -17.28 -26.45
C GLY A 198 -12.77 -18.57 -27.21
N LYS A 199 -13.64 -19.01 -28.13
CA LYS A 199 -13.42 -20.19 -29.01
C LYS A 199 -12.08 -20.14 -29.74
N ILE A 200 -11.51 -18.97 -29.88
CA ILE A 200 -10.21 -18.68 -30.46
C ILE A 200 -9.06 -19.27 -29.61
N TYR A 201 -9.20 -19.34 -28.29
CA TYR A 201 -8.19 -19.92 -27.38
C TYR A 201 -7.90 -21.41 -27.67
N PHE A 202 -8.93 -22.21 -27.95
CA PHE A 202 -8.78 -23.64 -28.25
C PHE A 202 -8.23 -23.90 -29.66
N SER A 203 -8.58 -23.06 -30.63
CA SER A 203 -8.03 -23.14 -31.99
C SER A 203 -6.57 -22.70 -32.06
N LEU A 204 -6.19 -21.68 -31.30
CA LEU A 204 -4.83 -21.13 -31.28
C LEU A 204 -3.79 -22.05 -30.62
N ARG A 205 -4.17 -22.88 -29.66
CA ARG A 205 -3.24 -23.82 -29.01
C ARG A 205 -2.66 -24.82 -30.04
N GLU A 206 -3.44 -25.26 -31.00
CA GLU A 206 -2.98 -26.15 -32.09
C GLU A 206 -2.28 -25.37 -33.21
N THR A 207 -2.83 -24.21 -33.60
CA THR A 207 -2.26 -23.35 -34.62
C THR A 207 -0.94 -22.72 -34.16
N PHE A 208 -0.79 -22.41 -32.86
CA PHE A 208 0.44 -21.84 -32.28
C PHE A 208 1.59 -22.87 -32.27
N LYS A 209 1.32 -24.14 -32.03
CA LYS A 209 2.31 -25.21 -32.19
C LYS A 209 2.81 -25.26 -33.65
N LEU A 210 1.93 -25.03 -34.60
CA LEU A 210 2.27 -24.98 -36.05
C LEU A 210 3.03 -23.69 -36.40
N ILE A 211 2.67 -22.54 -35.83
CA ILE A 211 3.33 -21.25 -36.09
C ILE A 211 4.75 -21.23 -35.48
N VAL A 212 4.94 -21.69 -34.25
CA VAL A 212 6.28 -21.80 -33.64
C VAL A 212 7.19 -22.74 -34.45
N SER A 213 6.65 -23.82 -35.03
CA SER A 213 7.40 -24.71 -35.94
C SER A 213 7.66 -24.11 -37.31
N ALA A 214 6.81 -23.21 -37.80
CA ALA A 214 6.94 -22.56 -39.13
C ALA A 214 7.86 -21.34 -39.12
N PHE A 215 8.03 -20.65 -37.97
CA PHE A 215 8.89 -19.47 -37.84
C PHE A 215 10.40 -19.80 -37.85
N SER A 216 10.80 -21.07 -37.82
CA SER A 216 12.21 -21.46 -37.94
C SER A 216 12.76 -21.38 -39.38
N LYS A 217 11.94 -21.11 -40.35
CA LYS A 217 12.40 -21.00 -41.77
C LYS A 217 11.79 -19.80 -42.50
N ARG A 218 12.63 -18.81 -42.74
CA ARG A 218 12.56 -17.72 -43.74
C ARG A 218 11.18 -17.25 -44.23
N PHE A 219 10.76 -16.04 -43.80
CA PHE A 219 9.88 -15.21 -44.64
C PHE A 219 10.27 -13.73 -44.63
N SER A 220 10.15 -13.08 -45.79
CA SER A 220 10.64 -11.75 -46.10
C SER A 220 9.63 -10.63 -45.74
N VAL A 221 10.15 -9.42 -45.58
CA VAL A 221 9.58 -8.18 -45.03
C VAL A 221 8.29 -7.62 -45.70
N LYS A 222 7.72 -8.25 -46.72
CA LYS A 222 6.49 -7.74 -47.40
C LYS A 222 5.16 -8.31 -46.87
N ALA A 223 5.18 -9.29 -45.96
CA ALA A 223 3.98 -9.93 -45.43
C ALA A 223 3.37 -9.22 -44.20
N GLY A 224 4.06 -8.28 -43.55
CA GLY A 224 3.69 -7.72 -42.25
C GLY A 224 2.31 -7.06 -42.18
N LYS A 225 1.93 -6.26 -43.19
CA LYS A 225 0.61 -5.56 -43.14
C LYS A 225 -0.59 -6.49 -43.39
N ALA A 226 -0.42 -7.53 -44.19
CA ALA A 226 -1.46 -8.53 -44.44
C ALA A 226 -1.60 -9.48 -43.23
N GLU A 227 -0.48 -9.79 -42.55
CA GLU A 227 -0.42 -10.61 -41.35
C GLU A 227 -1.03 -9.90 -40.16
N ASP A 228 -0.79 -8.60 -39.96
CA ASP A 228 -1.40 -7.77 -38.93
C ASP A 228 -2.92 -7.64 -39.14
N PHE A 229 -3.38 -7.51 -40.35
CA PHE A 229 -4.80 -7.47 -40.69
C PHE A 229 -5.50 -8.83 -40.49
N LEU A 230 -4.87 -9.92 -40.88
CA LEU A 230 -5.40 -11.28 -40.64
C LEU A 230 -5.40 -11.64 -39.14
N ARG A 231 -4.37 -11.24 -38.41
CA ARG A 231 -4.33 -11.42 -36.95
C ARG A 231 -5.41 -10.59 -36.24
N SER A 232 -5.59 -9.33 -36.60
CA SER A 232 -6.66 -8.51 -36.00
C SER A 232 -8.05 -9.02 -36.32
N ALA A 233 -8.25 -9.61 -37.49
CA ALA A 233 -9.50 -10.24 -37.90
C ALA A 233 -9.75 -11.59 -37.16
N VAL A 234 -8.69 -12.34 -36.84
CA VAL A 234 -8.79 -13.64 -36.17
C VAL A 234 -8.82 -13.48 -34.63
N THR A 235 -8.13 -12.50 -34.07
CA THR A 235 -8.12 -12.25 -32.60
C THR A 235 -9.18 -11.24 -32.14
N GLY A 236 -9.96 -10.66 -33.07
CA GLY A 236 -11.01 -9.69 -32.74
C GLY A 236 -10.45 -8.51 -31.93
N GLY A 237 -9.68 -7.62 -32.57
CA GLY A 237 -8.97 -6.42 -32.05
C GLY A 237 -9.05 -6.17 -30.56
N THR A 238 -8.00 -6.47 -29.81
CA THR A 238 -8.01 -6.24 -28.36
C THR A 238 -7.91 -4.75 -28.04
N LEU A 239 -8.36 -4.34 -26.85
CA LEU A 239 -8.13 -2.99 -26.31
C LEU A 239 -6.64 -2.60 -26.42
N PHE A 240 -5.74 -3.53 -26.15
CA PHE A 240 -4.28 -3.31 -26.20
C PHE A 240 -3.79 -2.99 -27.61
N ASN A 241 -4.33 -3.68 -28.63
CA ASN A 241 -4.04 -3.36 -30.04
C ASN A 241 -4.54 -1.95 -30.39
N SER A 242 -5.75 -1.58 -29.94
CA SER A 242 -6.30 -0.24 -30.16
C SER A 242 -5.47 0.86 -29.50
N LEU A 243 -4.80 0.55 -28.40
CA LEU A 243 -3.83 1.43 -27.73
C LEU A 243 -2.42 1.37 -28.34
N GLY A 244 -2.21 0.67 -29.46
CA GLY A 244 -0.94 0.63 -30.18
C GLY A 244 0.06 -0.42 -29.68
N PHE A 245 -0.35 -1.37 -28.83
CA PHE A 245 0.49 -2.48 -28.41
C PHE A 245 0.44 -3.66 -29.37
N TYR A 246 1.59 -4.28 -29.61
CA TYR A 246 1.63 -5.60 -30.22
C TYR A 246 1.25 -6.63 -29.16
N TYR A 247 0.05 -7.18 -29.25
CA TYR A 247 -0.51 -8.10 -28.26
C TYR A 247 -0.20 -9.55 -28.57
N VAL A 248 0.31 -10.29 -27.59
CA VAL A 248 0.63 -11.72 -27.63
C VAL A 248 -0.05 -12.43 -26.46
N GLY A 249 -0.78 -13.48 -26.71
CA GLY A 249 -1.42 -14.28 -25.66
C GLY A 249 -2.94 -14.40 -25.83
N PRO A 250 -3.65 -14.94 -24.80
CA PRO A 250 -3.08 -15.41 -23.53
C PRO A 250 -2.31 -16.73 -23.64
N ILE A 251 -1.27 -16.89 -22.81
CA ILE A 251 -0.41 -18.07 -22.74
C ILE A 251 -0.30 -18.61 -21.29
N ASP A 252 0.03 -19.90 -21.15
CA ASP A 252 0.25 -20.48 -19.83
C ASP A 252 1.58 -19.98 -19.23
N GLY A 253 1.51 -19.21 -18.15
CA GLY A 253 2.67 -18.66 -17.45
C GLY A 253 3.43 -19.67 -16.60
N HIS A 254 2.93 -20.89 -16.45
CA HIS A 254 3.60 -21.99 -15.76
C HIS A 254 4.30 -22.98 -16.71
N ASP A 255 4.08 -22.86 -18.03
CA ASP A 255 4.73 -23.68 -19.06
C ASP A 255 5.99 -23.00 -19.59
N LEU A 256 7.15 -23.34 -19.01
CA LEU A 256 8.46 -22.81 -19.43
C LEU A 256 8.78 -23.12 -20.89
N SER A 257 8.30 -24.26 -21.43
CA SER A 257 8.55 -24.66 -22.81
C SER A 257 7.88 -23.74 -23.83
N THR A 258 6.77 -23.12 -23.46
CA THR A 258 6.06 -22.10 -24.25
C THR A 258 6.55 -20.70 -23.90
N LEU A 259 6.78 -20.39 -22.64
CA LEU A 259 7.09 -19.04 -22.15
C LEU A 259 8.47 -18.56 -22.61
N ILE A 260 9.51 -19.40 -22.52
CA ILE A 260 10.88 -19.03 -22.89
C ILE A 260 11.02 -18.63 -24.36
N PRO A 261 10.54 -19.41 -25.35
CA PRO A 261 10.59 -19.00 -26.76
C PRO A 261 9.86 -17.67 -27.04
N ILE A 262 8.70 -17.43 -26.40
CA ILE A 262 7.95 -16.19 -26.56
C ILE A 262 8.74 -15.00 -26.02
N LEU A 263 9.34 -15.12 -24.83
CA LEU A 263 10.16 -14.08 -24.23
C LEU A 263 11.42 -13.80 -25.07
N LYS A 264 12.08 -14.84 -25.62
CA LYS A 264 13.21 -14.69 -26.56
C LYS A 264 12.79 -13.93 -27.82
N ASN A 265 11.65 -14.29 -28.41
CA ASN A 265 11.12 -13.61 -29.59
C ASN A 265 10.79 -12.15 -29.30
N ALA A 266 10.22 -11.83 -28.12
CA ALA A 266 9.93 -10.45 -27.72
C ALA A 266 11.22 -9.65 -27.49
N ARG A 267 12.24 -10.24 -26.85
CA ARG A 267 13.57 -9.64 -26.64
C ARG A 267 14.21 -9.25 -27.97
N ASP A 268 14.23 -10.19 -28.91
CA ASP A 268 14.93 -10.07 -30.21
C ASP A 268 14.07 -9.38 -31.29
N SER A 269 12.83 -9.01 -30.95
CA SER A 269 11.87 -8.39 -31.85
C SER A 269 12.38 -7.07 -32.41
N LYS A 270 12.21 -6.90 -33.73
CA LYS A 270 12.44 -5.64 -34.46
C LYS A 270 11.21 -4.73 -34.48
N HIS A 271 10.14 -5.11 -33.79
CA HIS A 271 8.91 -4.33 -33.73
C HIS A 271 9.18 -2.93 -33.16
N GLN A 272 8.68 -1.93 -33.88
CA GLN A 272 8.72 -0.53 -33.42
C GLN A 272 7.46 -0.26 -32.59
N GLY A 273 7.61 -0.23 -31.27
CA GLY A 273 6.53 0.04 -30.34
C GLY A 273 6.45 -0.95 -29.17
N PRO A 274 5.48 -0.75 -28.26
CA PRO A 274 5.34 -1.58 -27.08
C PRO A 274 4.75 -2.95 -27.41
N ILE A 275 5.21 -3.98 -26.68
CA ILE A 275 4.72 -5.36 -26.77
C ILE A 275 3.98 -5.69 -25.46
N MET A 276 2.76 -6.23 -25.56
CA MET A 276 1.99 -6.75 -24.44
C MET A 276 1.96 -8.28 -24.52
N ILE A 277 2.55 -8.95 -23.53
CA ILE A 277 2.47 -10.41 -23.39
C ILE A 277 1.50 -10.72 -22.27
N HIS A 278 0.35 -11.30 -22.62
CA HIS A 278 -0.68 -11.71 -21.65
C HIS A 278 -0.44 -13.16 -21.25
N ILE A 279 -0.13 -13.38 -19.96
CA ILE A 279 0.08 -14.71 -19.40
C ILE A 279 -1.01 -15.01 -18.38
N LYS A 280 -1.43 -16.28 -18.32
CA LYS A 280 -2.33 -16.81 -17.30
C LYS A 280 -1.51 -17.57 -16.27
N THR A 281 -1.66 -17.19 -15.00
CA THR A 281 -1.03 -17.89 -13.88
C THR A 281 -2.06 -18.28 -12.82
N GLN A 282 -1.62 -19.07 -11.84
CA GLN A 282 -2.45 -19.49 -10.70
C GLN A 282 -1.80 -19.02 -9.40
N LYS A 283 -2.47 -18.15 -8.67
CA LYS A 283 -2.04 -17.71 -7.34
C LYS A 283 -1.99 -18.90 -6.38
N GLY A 284 -0.91 -19.02 -5.60
CA GLY A 284 -0.73 -20.15 -4.68
C GLY A 284 -0.20 -21.46 -5.31
N LYS A 285 0.16 -21.44 -6.59
CA LYS A 285 0.59 -22.62 -7.38
C LYS A 285 1.68 -23.44 -6.71
N GLY A 286 1.43 -24.77 -6.60
CA GLY A 286 2.40 -25.72 -6.07
C GLY A 286 2.46 -25.81 -4.53
N TYR A 287 1.52 -25.15 -3.83
CA TYR A 287 1.30 -25.34 -2.39
C TYR A 287 -0.18 -25.56 -2.11
N SER A 288 -0.55 -26.81 -1.82
CA SER A 288 -1.96 -27.26 -1.78
C SER A 288 -2.84 -26.47 -0.80
N TYR A 289 -2.28 -26.00 0.32
CA TYR A 289 -3.02 -25.16 1.28
C TYR A 289 -3.31 -23.77 0.73
N ALA A 290 -2.37 -23.17 -0.01
CA ALA A 290 -2.58 -21.89 -0.68
C ALA A 290 -3.59 -22.03 -1.83
N GLU A 291 -3.51 -23.10 -2.62
CA GLU A 291 -4.43 -23.35 -3.74
C GLU A 291 -5.88 -23.50 -3.28
N LYS A 292 -6.11 -24.10 -2.10
CA LYS A 292 -7.44 -24.34 -1.52
C LYS A 292 -8.00 -23.18 -0.71
N ALA A 293 -7.15 -22.28 -0.22
CA ALA A 293 -7.58 -21.13 0.59
C ALA A 293 -8.32 -20.10 -0.26
N SER A 294 -9.36 -19.48 0.29
CA SER A 294 -10.19 -18.48 -0.41
C SER A 294 -9.42 -17.22 -0.82
N ASP A 295 -8.37 -16.86 -0.07
CA ASP A 295 -7.45 -15.75 -0.34
C ASP A 295 -6.18 -16.19 -1.07
N HIS A 296 -6.05 -17.51 -1.35
CA HIS A 296 -4.87 -18.12 -1.94
C HIS A 296 -3.55 -17.71 -1.25
N TYR A 297 -3.60 -17.53 0.08
CA TYR A 297 -2.46 -17.07 0.89
C TYR A 297 -1.90 -15.74 0.35
N HIS A 298 -2.78 -14.79 0.04
CA HIS A 298 -2.35 -13.46 -0.40
C HIS A 298 -1.39 -12.82 0.59
N GLY A 299 -1.78 -12.79 1.87
CA GLY A 299 -0.95 -12.34 2.97
C GLY A 299 -1.09 -13.28 4.16
N VAL A 300 0.00 -13.89 4.59
CA VAL A 300 -0.01 -14.89 5.67
C VAL A 300 0.79 -14.44 6.88
N SER A 301 0.35 -14.85 8.06
CA SER A 301 1.18 -14.87 9.26
C SER A 301 2.18 -16.04 9.19
N LYS A 302 3.02 -16.22 10.21
CA LYS A 302 3.82 -17.44 10.34
C LYS A 302 2.93 -18.66 10.31
N PHE A 303 3.37 -19.74 9.66
CA PHE A 303 2.55 -20.94 9.51
C PHE A 303 3.38 -22.22 9.51
N ASN A 304 2.74 -23.35 9.80
CA ASN A 304 3.36 -24.66 9.69
C ASN A 304 3.27 -25.15 8.24
N VAL A 305 4.42 -25.43 7.62
CA VAL A 305 4.49 -25.87 6.21
C VAL A 305 3.74 -27.18 5.95
N VAL A 306 3.71 -28.11 6.94
CA VAL A 306 3.11 -29.42 6.79
C VAL A 306 1.58 -29.39 6.94
N THR A 307 1.06 -28.55 7.84
CA THR A 307 -0.40 -28.49 8.13
C THR A 307 -1.07 -27.29 7.47
N GLY A 308 -0.33 -26.29 7.01
CA GLY A 308 -0.87 -25.02 6.50
C GLY A 308 -1.43 -24.09 7.59
N GLU A 309 -1.41 -24.50 8.85
CA GLU A 309 -2.00 -23.73 9.95
C GLU A 309 -1.19 -22.45 10.22
N GLN A 310 -1.88 -21.30 10.20
CA GLN A 310 -1.29 -20.01 10.49
C GLN A 310 -1.36 -19.69 11.99
N VAL A 311 -0.30 -19.07 12.51
CA VAL A 311 -0.26 -18.59 13.90
C VAL A 311 -1.30 -17.46 14.05
N LYS A 312 -2.29 -17.68 14.91
CA LYS A 312 -3.29 -16.67 15.25
C LYS A 312 -2.70 -15.67 16.25
N SER A 313 -3.03 -14.40 16.09
CA SER A 313 -2.72 -13.40 17.13
C SER A 313 -3.49 -13.74 18.39
N GLY A 314 -2.77 -13.91 19.52
CA GLY A 314 -3.35 -14.37 20.76
C GLY A 314 -4.10 -13.32 21.60
N THR A 315 -4.58 -12.23 21.01
CA THR A 315 -5.30 -11.18 21.74
C THR A 315 -6.80 -11.25 21.52
N ASN A 316 -7.59 -11.18 22.59
CA ASN A 316 -9.05 -11.09 22.53
C ASN A 316 -9.53 -9.63 22.31
N LEU A 317 -8.61 -8.66 22.18
CA LEU A 317 -8.92 -7.26 21.97
C LEU A 317 -9.44 -7.02 20.53
N PRO A 318 -10.48 -6.20 20.35
CA PRO A 318 -11.02 -5.92 19.05
C PRO A 318 -10.06 -5.07 18.21
N ALA A 319 -9.87 -5.44 16.94
CA ALA A 319 -9.13 -4.59 16.01
C ALA A 319 -9.92 -3.31 15.70
N TYR A 320 -9.24 -2.16 15.57
CA TYR A 320 -9.88 -0.88 15.20
C TYR A 320 -10.74 -1.00 13.95
N THR A 321 -10.25 -1.69 12.92
CA THR A 321 -11.00 -1.97 11.68
C THR A 321 -12.34 -2.66 11.95
N LYS A 322 -12.39 -3.62 12.88
CA LYS A 322 -13.64 -4.32 13.25
C LYS A 322 -14.57 -3.42 14.06
N VAL A 323 -14.02 -2.61 14.96
CA VAL A 323 -14.80 -1.63 15.75
C VAL A 323 -15.47 -0.64 14.78
N PHE A 324 -14.73 -0.09 13.83
CA PHE A 324 -15.28 0.78 12.79
C PHE A 324 -16.42 0.08 12.01
N ALA A 325 -16.14 -1.09 11.44
CA ALA A 325 -17.08 -1.79 10.59
C ALA A 325 -18.41 -2.12 11.32
N ASN A 326 -18.32 -2.66 12.54
CA ASN A 326 -19.49 -2.99 13.34
C ASN A 326 -20.29 -1.74 13.76
N THR A 327 -19.62 -0.62 14.04
CA THR A 327 -20.29 0.64 14.35
C THR A 327 -21.01 1.19 13.13
N LEU A 328 -20.38 1.12 11.94
CA LEU A 328 -20.99 1.55 10.70
C LEU A 328 -22.23 0.70 10.32
N VAL A 329 -22.17 -0.62 10.54
CA VAL A 329 -23.32 -1.53 10.35
C VAL A 329 -24.50 -1.05 11.19
N LYS A 330 -24.32 -0.78 12.49
CA LYS A 330 -25.38 -0.29 13.38
C LYS A 330 -25.98 1.05 12.90
N HIS A 331 -25.18 1.96 12.39
CA HIS A 331 -25.68 3.20 11.79
C HIS A 331 -26.46 2.95 10.50
N ALA A 332 -26.00 2.03 9.65
CA ALA A 332 -26.66 1.69 8.40
C ALA A 332 -28.01 0.96 8.61
N GLU A 333 -28.20 0.28 9.74
CA GLU A 333 -29.50 -0.26 10.15
C GLU A 333 -30.52 0.85 10.42
N ARG A 334 -30.07 1.99 10.97
CA ARG A 334 -30.92 3.13 11.34
C ARG A 334 -31.10 4.14 10.20
N ASP A 335 -30.13 4.22 9.28
CA ASP A 335 -30.12 5.21 8.19
C ASP A 335 -29.76 4.56 6.84
N SER A 336 -30.78 4.49 5.97
CA SER A 336 -30.63 3.89 4.63
C SER A 336 -29.72 4.69 3.68
N LYS A 337 -29.37 5.93 4.04
CA LYS A 337 -28.47 6.79 3.27
C LYS A 337 -26.98 6.47 3.50
N VAL A 338 -26.65 5.68 4.53
CA VAL A 338 -25.27 5.26 4.80
C VAL A 338 -24.81 4.26 3.75
N VAL A 339 -23.70 4.56 3.09
CA VAL A 339 -23.05 3.70 2.09
C VAL A 339 -21.56 3.58 2.35
N GLY A 340 -20.99 2.40 2.09
CA GLY A 340 -19.57 2.11 2.26
C GLY A 340 -18.86 2.01 0.92
N ILE A 341 -17.65 2.57 0.82
CA ILE A 341 -16.83 2.55 -0.39
C ILE A 341 -15.42 2.12 0.00
N THR A 342 -14.81 1.25 -0.79
CA THR A 342 -13.40 0.88 -0.64
C THR A 342 -12.73 0.70 -2.01
N ALA A 343 -11.40 0.78 -2.03
CA ALA A 343 -10.60 0.57 -3.24
C ALA A 343 -9.82 -0.74 -3.13
N ALA A 344 -10.44 -1.85 -3.56
CA ALA A 344 -9.90 -3.22 -3.59
C ALA A 344 -9.48 -3.81 -2.22
N MET A 345 -9.85 -3.18 -1.11
CA MET A 345 -9.41 -3.57 0.23
C MET A 345 -10.56 -3.88 1.21
N PRO A 346 -11.62 -4.63 0.82
CA PRO A 346 -12.79 -4.80 1.69
C PRO A 346 -12.42 -5.45 3.03
N GLY A 347 -11.65 -6.54 3.07
CA GLY A 347 -11.23 -7.19 4.31
C GLY A 347 -10.27 -6.35 5.15
N GLY A 348 -9.41 -5.57 4.49
CA GLY A 348 -8.44 -4.70 5.16
C GLY A 348 -9.06 -3.47 5.82
N THR A 349 -10.20 -3.01 5.33
CA THR A 349 -10.91 -1.83 5.84
C THR A 349 -12.20 -2.19 6.61
N GLY A 350 -12.53 -3.50 6.73
CA GLY A 350 -13.76 -3.95 7.38
C GLY A 350 -15.02 -3.82 6.51
N MET A 351 -14.89 -3.39 5.26
CA MET A 351 -16.03 -3.27 4.34
C MET A 351 -16.61 -4.62 3.93
N ASP A 352 -15.88 -5.72 4.09
CA ASP A 352 -16.41 -7.08 3.96
C ASP A 352 -17.47 -7.41 5.03
N ILE A 353 -17.31 -6.87 6.25
CA ILE A 353 -18.30 -6.99 7.34
C ILE A 353 -19.54 -6.21 6.95
N PHE A 354 -19.39 -4.96 6.53
CA PHE A 354 -20.51 -4.12 6.06
C PHE A 354 -21.25 -4.75 4.87
N ALA A 355 -20.53 -5.33 3.94
CA ALA A 355 -21.09 -5.97 2.74
C ALA A 355 -21.98 -7.19 3.03
N LYS A 356 -21.76 -7.89 4.15
CA LYS A 356 -22.59 -9.05 4.54
C LYS A 356 -24.03 -8.63 4.78
N ASP A 357 -24.21 -7.50 5.49
CA ASP A 357 -25.54 -7.02 5.87
C ASP A 357 -26.12 -6.07 4.80
N PHE A 358 -25.27 -5.29 4.13
CA PHE A 358 -25.67 -4.28 3.15
C PHE A 358 -24.96 -4.41 1.80
N PRO A 359 -25.08 -5.55 1.08
CA PRO A 359 -24.33 -5.79 -0.15
C PRO A 359 -24.64 -4.80 -1.29
N LYS A 360 -25.83 -4.19 -1.31
CA LYS A 360 -26.23 -3.17 -2.30
C LYS A 360 -25.76 -1.75 -1.94
N ARG A 361 -25.24 -1.56 -0.75
CA ARG A 361 -24.75 -0.26 -0.24
C ARG A 361 -23.24 -0.25 -0.02
N MET A 362 -22.55 -1.34 -0.39
CA MET A 362 -21.11 -1.42 -0.39
C MET A 362 -20.59 -1.43 -1.83
N PHE A 363 -19.65 -0.54 -2.10
CA PHE A 363 -19.02 -0.35 -3.40
C PHE A 363 -17.51 -0.61 -3.29
N ASP A 364 -17.06 -1.69 -3.90
CA ASP A 364 -15.63 -1.89 -4.17
C ASP A 364 -15.34 -1.39 -5.59
N VAL A 365 -14.53 -0.35 -5.70
CA VAL A 365 -14.22 0.28 -6.99
C VAL A 365 -12.98 -0.27 -7.66
N GLY A 366 -12.36 -1.33 -7.10
CA GLY A 366 -11.06 -1.82 -7.54
C GLY A 366 -9.94 -0.90 -7.04
N ILE A 367 -8.71 -1.08 -7.58
CA ILE A 367 -7.57 -0.25 -7.20
C ILE A 367 -7.69 1.12 -7.91
N ALA A 368 -8.61 1.95 -7.42
CA ALA A 368 -9.00 3.22 -8.06
C ALA A 368 -9.40 4.26 -6.99
N GLU A 369 -8.44 4.66 -6.16
CA GLU A 369 -8.67 5.59 -5.05
C GLU A 369 -9.22 6.95 -5.51
N GLN A 370 -8.72 7.47 -6.62
CA GLN A 370 -9.22 8.71 -7.25
C GLN A 370 -10.71 8.60 -7.58
N HIS A 371 -11.09 7.49 -8.23
CA HIS A 371 -12.49 7.21 -8.56
C HIS A 371 -13.34 7.05 -7.28
N ALA A 372 -12.83 6.37 -6.24
CA ALA A 372 -13.52 6.20 -4.97
C ALA A 372 -13.94 7.54 -4.36
N VAL A 373 -13.05 8.51 -4.36
CA VAL A 373 -13.29 9.84 -3.77
C VAL A 373 -14.30 10.64 -4.60
N THR A 374 -14.12 10.73 -5.92
CA THR A 374 -15.08 11.45 -6.79
C THR A 374 -16.44 10.77 -6.83
N PHE A 375 -16.48 9.44 -6.82
CA PHE A 375 -17.72 8.67 -6.72
C PHE A 375 -18.47 8.95 -5.42
N ALA A 376 -17.74 9.02 -4.30
CA ALA A 376 -18.31 9.40 -3.01
C ALA A 376 -18.86 10.84 -3.02
N ALA A 377 -18.14 11.77 -3.66
CA ALA A 377 -18.61 13.14 -3.84
C ALA A 377 -19.95 13.16 -4.60
N GLY A 378 -20.05 12.41 -5.70
CA GLY A 378 -21.32 12.28 -6.45
C GLY A 378 -22.46 11.69 -5.61
N LEU A 379 -22.19 10.69 -4.77
CA LEU A 379 -23.23 10.15 -3.86
C LEU A 379 -23.66 11.18 -2.80
N ALA A 380 -22.71 11.98 -2.31
CA ALA A 380 -23.01 13.02 -1.33
C ALA A 380 -23.89 14.14 -1.91
N THR A 381 -23.75 14.50 -3.19
CA THR A 381 -24.65 15.49 -3.86
C THR A 381 -26.10 15.01 -3.93
N GLU A 382 -26.31 13.69 -3.97
CA GLU A 382 -27.64 13.08 -3.97
C GLU A 382 -28.17 12.77 -2.54
N GLY A 383 -27.50 13.34 -1.51
CA GLY A 383 -27.93 13.24 -0.12
C GLY A 383 -27.64 11.91 0.54
N TYR A 384 -26.75 11.08 -0.02
CA TYR A 384 -26.21 9.91 0.66
C TYR A 384 -25.11 10.30 1.65
N LYS A 385 -24.80 9.38 2.55
CA LYS A 385 -23.74 9.52 3.56
C LYS A 385 -22.60 8.54 3.23
N PRO A 386 -21.71 8.87 2.28
CA PRO A 386 -20.63 7.98 1.88
C PRO A 386 -19.52 7.92 2.93
N TYR A 387 -19.13 6.70 3.29
CA TYR A 387 -17.97 6.35 4.10
C TYR A 387 -16.91 5.74 3.20
N VAL A 388 -15.84 6.48 2.94
CA VAL A 388 -14.73 6.07 2.07
C VAL A 388 -13.63 5.48 2.94
N ALA A 389 -13.56 4.14 2.99
CA ALA A 389 -12.61 3.40 3.81
C ALA A 389 -11.37 3.04 2.97
N ILE A 390 -10.28 3.76 3.19
CA ILE A 390 -9.02 3.65 2.44
C ILE A 390 -7.85 3.71 3.43
N TYR A 391 -6.73 3.00 3.14
CA TYR A 391 -5.50 3.15 3.93
C TYR A 391 -4.89 4.53 3.78
N SER A 392 -4.33 5.05 4.86
CA SER A 392 -3.70 6.38 4.88
C SER A 392 -2.72 6.59 3.72
N THR A 393 -1.80 5.66 3.51
CA THR A 393 -0.81 5.73 2.44
C THR A 393 -1.44 5.72 1.03
N PHE A 394 -2.57 5.01 0.83
CA PHE A 394 -3.23 4.92 -0.47
C PHE A 394 -4.10 6.13 -0.79
N LEU A 395 -4.64 6.81 0.23
CA LEU A 395 -5.42 8.04 0.03
C LEU A 395 -4.58 9.17 -0.59
N GLN A 396 -3.26 9.14 -0.46
CA GLN A 396 -2.35 10.08 -1.12
C GLN A 396 -2.56 10.13 -2.65
N ARG A 397 -2.93 8.99 -3.27
CA ARG A 397 -3.21 8.92 -4.72
C ARG A 397 -4.45 9.72 -5.13
N ALA A 398 -5.36 9.98 -4.21
CA ALA A 398 -6.60 10.69 -4.46
C ALA A 398 -6.65 12.09 -3.83
N TYR A 399 -5.49 12.66 -3.47
CA TYR A 399 -5.45 13.95 -2.76
C TYR A 399 -6.07 15.10 -3.58
N ASP A 400 -5.81 15.14 -4.88
CA ASP A 400 -6.46 16.14 -5.77
C ASP A 400 -7.99 16.05 -5.69
N GLN A 401 -8.57 14.83 -5.72
CA GLN A 401 -10.02 14.63 -5.64
C GLN A 401 -10.56 15.00 -4.24
N VAL A 402 -9.78 14.77 -3.18
CA VAL A 402 -10.15 15.25 -1.84
C VAL A 402 -10.23 16.78 -1.81
N VAL A 403 -9.30 17.48 -2.45
CA VAL A 403 -9.28 18.95 -2.52
C VAL A 403 -10.38 19.46 -3.44
N HIS A 404 -10.36 19.04 -4.71
CA HIS A 404 -11.17 19.64 -5.76
C HIS A 404 -12.63 19.16 -5.70
N ASP A 405 -12.85 17.84 -5.63
CA ASP A 405 -14.19 17.27 -5.76
C ASP A 405 -14.96 17.29 -4.44
N VAL A 406 -14.26 17.34 -3.30
CA VAL A 406 -14.89 17.24 -1.98
C VAL A 406 -14.75 18.54 -1.16
N ALA A 407 -13.52 18.97 -0.85
CA ALA A 407 -13.32 20.07 0.10
C ALA A 407 -13.77 21.44 -0.44
N ILE A 408 -13.42 21.78 -1.68
CA ILE A 408 -13.85 23.04 -2.33
C ILE A 408 -15.38 23.12 -2.39
N GLN A 409 -16.05 22.00 -2.64
CA GLN A 409 -17.51 21.93 -2.73
C GLN A 409 -18.19 21.72 -1.37
N SER A 410 -17.41 21.61 -0.29
CA SER A 410 -17.92 21.32 1.08
C SER A 410 -18.84 20.11 1.16
N LEU A 411 -18.61 19.09 0.37
CA LEU A 411 -19.43 17.88 0.34
C LEU A 411 -19.19 16.99 1.57
N PRO A 412 -20.26 16.46 2.21
CA PRO A 412 -20.14 15.69 3.45
C PRO A 412 -19.70 14.25 3.21
N VAL A 413 -18.51 14.08 2.63
CA VAL A 413 -17.85 12.78 2.50
C VAL A 413 -17.11 12.47 3.81
N ARG A 414 -17.23 11.22 4.28
CA ARG A 414 -16.59 10.74 5.50
C ARG A 414 -15.44 9.82 5.12
N PHE A 415 -14.21 10.29 5.34
CA PHE A 415 -13.00 9.52 5.09
C PHE A 415 -12.66 8.70 6.32
N ILE A 416 -12.60 7.39 6.15
CA ILE A 416 -12.15 6.44 7.16
C ILE A 416 -10.77 5.97 6.78
N ILE A 417 -9.79 6.49 7.50
CA ILE A 417 -8.37 6.35 7.17
C ILE A 417 -7.77 5.27 8.07
N ASP A 418 -7.72 4.06 7.55
CA ASP A 418 -7.10 2.92 8.23
C ASP A 418 -5.57 2.94 8.02
N ARG A 419 -4.80 2.30 8.88
CA ARG A 419 -3.32 2.25 8.85
C ARG A 419 -2.66 3.63 8.96
N ALA A 420 -3.20 4.50 9.79
CA ALA A 420 -2.53 5.75 10.15
C ALA A 420 -1.29 5.48 11.02
N GLY A 421 -0.27 6.32 10.92
CA GLY A 421 1.00 6.15 11.64
C GLY A 421 1.87 5.02 11.08
N LEU A 422 2.70 4.42 11.92
CA LEU A 422 3.65 3.37 11.53
C LEU A 422 2.97 1.99 11.55
N VAL A 423 3.18 1.20 10.50
CA VAL A 423 2.38 -0.01 10.23
C VAL A 423 3.11 -1.35 10.42
N GLY A 424 4.38 -1.32 10.81
CA GLY A 424 5.14 -2.54 11.07
C GLY A 424 5.82 -3.13 9.83
N ALA A 425 5.56 -4.39 9.56
CA ALA A 425 6.30 -5.22 8.59
C ALA A 425 6.26 -4.74 7.13
N ASP A 426 5.35 -3.86 6.73
CA ASP A 426 5.26 -3.31 5.38
C ASP A 426 6.12 -2.03 5.20
N GLY A 427 6.62 -1.48 6.30
CA GLY A 427 7.61 -0.40 6.31
C GLY A 427 7.11 0.94 5.78
N SER A 428 8.06 1.73 5.29
CA SER A 428 7.87 3.12 4.88
C SER A 428 6.82 3.31 3.78
N THR A 429 6.66 2.34 2.90
CA THR A 429 5.72 2.43 1.76
C THR A 429 4.25 2.35 2.19
N HIS A 430 3.98 1.78 3.37
CA HIS A 430 2.63 1.63 3.91
C HIS A 430 2.36 2.50 5.13
N ALA A 431 3.35 3.27 5.61
CA ALA A 431 3.19 4.17 6.75
C ALA A 431 2.23 5.32 6.42
N GLY A 432 1.29 5.58 7.34
CA GLY A 432 0.33 6.67 7.27
C GLY A 432 0.88 7.93 7.95
N SER A 433 1.94 8.50 7.40
CA SER A 433 2.70 9.58 8.03
C SER A 433 2.20 10.99 7.69
N PHE A 434 1.42 11.16 6.62
CA PHE A 434 1.17 12.47 6.02
C PHE A 434 -0.29 12.93 6.05
N ASP A 435 -1.22 12.07 6.43
CA ASP A 435 -2.67 12.33 6.37
C ASP A 435 -3.11 13.52 7.23
N ILE A 436 -2.61 13.65 8.48
CA ILE A 436 -2.91 14.82 9.30
C ILE A 436 -2.47 16.10 8.59
N THR A 437 -1.25 16.11 8.07
CA THR A 437 -0.66 17.29 7.44
C THR A 437 -1.49 17.76 6.25
N TYR A 438 -1.72 16.90 5.25
CA TYR A 438 -2.38 17.33 4.03
C TYR A 438 -3.90 17.54 4.18
N LEU A 439 -4.56 16.87 5.14
CA LEU A 439 -5.98 17.09 5.39
C LEU A 439 -6.24 18.33 6.26
N SER A 440 -5.40 18.59 7.25
CA SER A 440 -5.58 19.71 8.16
C SER A 440 -5.33 21.08 7.49
N THR A 441 -4.63 21.13 6.35
CA THR A 441 -4.46 22.36 5.57
C THR A 441 -5.74 22.79 4.83
N LEU A 442 -6.68 21.84 4.58
CA LEU A 442 -7.86 22.12 3.76
C LEU A 442 -8.91 22.93 4.54
N PRO A 443 -9.46 24.02 3.96
CA PRO A 443 -10.58 24.75 4.55
C PRO A 443 -11.80 23.85 4.79
N ASN A 444 -12.59 24.15 5.82
CA ASN A 444 -13.83 23.46 6.17
C ASN A 444 -13.73 21.94 6.42
N PHE A 445 -12.53 21.41 6.55
CA PHE A 445 -12.31 19.98 6.80
C PHE A 445 -12.26 19.68 8.31
N ILE A 446 -12.87 18.59 8.77
CA ILE A 446 -12.74 18.10 10.15
C ILE A 446 -11.82 16.89 10.15
N VAL A 447 -10.78 16.91 11.00
CA VAL A 447 -9.80 15.81 11.12
C VAL A 447 -9.76 15.31 12.54
N MET A 448 -10.12 14.04 12.73
CA MET A 448 -10.25 13.37 14.02
C MET A 448 -9.27 12.19 14.12
N ALA A 449 -8.71 11.96 15.32
CA ALA A 449 -7.86 10.82 15.60
C ALA A 449 -8.20 10.26 16.99
N PRO A 450 -8.84 9.07 17.06
CA PRO A 450 -9.21 8.45 18.32
C PRO A 450 -7.99 7.97 19.09
N SER A 451 -7.99 8.16 20.40
CA SER A 451 -6.96 7.65 21.31
C SER A 451 -7.13 6.16 21.63
N ASP A 452 -8.36 5.67 21.55
CA ASP A 452 -8.75 4.30 21.84
C ASP A 452 -9.99 3.90 21.01
N GLU A 453 -10.44 2.64 21.15
CA GLU A 453 -11.60 2.11 20.43
C GLU A 453 -12.93 2.72 20.84
N ALA A 454 -13.06 3.22 22.08
CA ALA A 454 -14.26 3.92 22.54
C ALA A 454 -14.37 5.30 21.89
N GLU A 455 -13.27 6.04 21.81
CA GLU A 455 -13.23 7.31 21.11
C GLU A 455 -13.48 7.13 19.59
N LEU A 456 -13.03 6.01 18.99
CA LEU A 456 -13.36 5.69 17.60
C LEU A 456 -14.88 5.58 17.40
N VAL A 457 -15.59 4.85 18.27
CA VAL A 457 -17.05 4.74 18.19
C VAL A 457 -17.71 6.13 18.29
N LYS A 458 -17.30 6.95 19.27
CA LYS A 458 -17.85 8.31 19.43
C LYS A 458 -17.59 9.21 18.23
N MET A 459 -16.39 9.11 17.62
CA MET A 459 -16.06 9.87 16.40
C MET A 459 -16.88 9.43 15.18
N ILE A 460 -17.15 8.13 15.03
CA ILE A 460 -18.04 7.62 13.98
C ILE A 460 -19.46 8.15 14.22
N ASN A 461 -19.99 8.06 15.44
CA ASN A 461 -21.30 8.60 15.80
C ASN A 461 -21.37 10.10 15.47
N THR A 462 -20.35 10.88 15.86
CA THR A 462 -20.27 12.32 15.57
C THR A 462 -20.26 12.58 14.06
N SER A 463 -19.57 11.76 13.28
CA SER A 463 -19.50 11.92 11.81
C SER A 463 -20.87 11.78 11.13
N MET A 464 -21.81 11.04 11.73
CA MET A 464 -23.19 10.92 11.24
C MET A 464 -23.95 12.26 11.27
N THR A 465 -23.57 13.15 12.18
CA THR A 465 -24.22 14.47 12.35
C THR A 465 -23.66 15.55 11.42
N ILE A 466 -22.51 15.29 10.76
CA ILE A 466 -21.84 16.25 9.88
C ILE A 466 -22.45 16.15 8.48
N ASN A 467 -23.26 17.13 8.07
CA ASN A 467 -23.99 17.12 6.81
C ASN A 467 -23.62 18.25 5.82
N ASN A 468 -22.66 19.10 6.17
CA ASN A 468 -22.32 20.30 5.40
C ASN A 468 -20.84 20.49 5.10
N LYS A 469 -20.00 19.51 5.43
CA LYS A 469 -18.56 19.54 5.19
C LYS A 469 -17.93 18.15 5.29
N PRO A 470 -16.77 17.92 4.70
CA PRO A 470 -16.08 16.64 4.83
C PRO A 470 -15.46 16.46 6.22
N CYS A 471 -15.31 15.18 6.60
CA CYS A 471 -14.55 14.81 7.78
C CYS A 471 -13.70 13.56 7.56
N ALA A 472 -12.63 13.44 8.32
CA ALA A 472 -11.75 12.28 8.35
C ALA A 472 -11.61 11.76 9.77
N ILE A 473 -11.61 10.44 9.91
CA ILE A 473 -11.28 9.71 11.14
C ILE A 473 -10.11 8.79 10.79
N ARG A 474 -8.96 9.01 11.45
CA ARG A 474 -7.74 8.23 11.22
C ARG A 474 -7.40 7.35 12.42
N TYR A 475 -7.12 6.08 12.20
CA TYR A 475 -6.75 5.13 13.25
C TYR A 475 -5.67 4.15 12.79
N PRO A 476 -4.86 3.57 13.74
CA PRO A 476 -3.74 2.74 13.39
C PRO A 476 -4.16 1.33 12.97
N ARG A 477 -3.23 0.61 12.36
CA ARG A 477 -3.29 -0.85 12.26
C ARG A 477 -3.03 -1.45 13.64
N GLY A 478 -4.00 -2.14 14.21
CA GLY A 478 -3.83 -2.81 15.51
C GLY A 478 -5.15 -3.08 16.22
N ASN A 479 -5.00 -3.51 17.47
CA ASN A 479 -6.13 -3.75 18.36
C ASN A 479 -6.28 -2.57 19.33
N GLY A 480 -7.49 -2.40 19.83
CA GLY A 480 -7.78 -1.51 20.95
C GLY A 480 -7.08 -1.94 22.23
N ILE A 481 -7.29 -1.18 23.28
CA ILE A 481 -6.70 -1.42 24.63
C ILE A 481 -7.66 -2.11 25.59
N GLY A 482 -8.89 -2.42 25.16
CA GLY A 482 -9.88 -3.16 25.94
C GLY A 482 -10.82 -2.29 26.76
N VAL A 483 -11.03 -1.03 26.36
CA VAL A 483 -12.02 -0.16 27.01
C VAL A 483 -13.43 -0.54 26.60
N GLU A 484 -14.39 -0.26 27.50
CA GLU A 484 -15.81 -0.47 27.21
C GLU A 484 -16.28 0.43 26.07
N LEU A 485 -16.96 -0.16 25.11
CA LEU A 485 -17.47 0.58 23.96
C LEU A 485 -18.74 1.37 24.32
N PRO A 486 -18.82 2.65 23.96
CA PRO A 486 -19.97 3.48 24.25
C PRO A 486 -21.19 3.09 23.40
N SER A 487 -22.35 3.65 23.76
CA SER A 487 -23.55 3.51 22.94
C SER A 487 -23.39 4.21 21.58
N ILE A 488 -24.21 3.79 20.62
CA ILE A 488 -24.23 4.37 19.26
C ILE A 488 -24.73 5.84 19.25
N ASP A 489 -25.32 6.30 20.33
CA ASP A 489 -25.89 7.64 20.44
C ASP A 489 -24.93 8.63 21.15
N GLU A 490 -23.79 8.14 21.66
CA GLU A 490 -22.79 8.98 22.30
C GLU A 490 -21.93 9.71 21.26
N ASN A 491 -22.08 11.03 21.20
CA ASN A 491 -21.32 11.92 20.33
C ASN A 491 -20.28 12.71 21.13
N ILE A 492 -19.29 13.26 20.44
CA ILE A 492 -18.37 14.26 20.98
C ILE A 492 -18.63 15.63 20.34
N GLU A 493 -18.43 16.69 21.09
CA GLU A 493 -18.51 18.03 20.56
C GLU A 493 -17.33 18.31 19.61
N ILE A 494 -17.64 18.79 18.40
CA ILE A 494 -16.64 19.03 17.37
C ILE A 494 -15.65 20.11 17.81
N GLY A 495 -14.37 19.79 17.77
CA GLY A 495 -13.29 20.68 18.15
C GLY A 495 -13.06 20.77 19.67
N LYS A 496 -13.58 19.83 20.44
CA LYS A 496 -13.34 19.77 21.90
C LYS A 496 -12.46 18.57 22.28
N GLY A 497 -11.34 18.89 22.91
CA GLY A 497 -10.47 17.93 23.59
C GLY A 497 -11.00 17.53 24.97
N ARG A 498 -10.25 16.67 25.66
CA ARG A 498 -10.54 16.29 27.06
C ARG A 498 -9.28 16.24 27.89
N VAL A 499 -9.36 16.69 29.13
CA VAL A 499 -8.29 16.52 30.11
C VAL A 499 -8.40 15.11 30.69
N ILE A 500 -7.34 14.33 30.57
CA ILE A 500 -7.24 12.96 31.08
C ILE A 500 -6.71 12.97 32.52
N GLN A 501 -5.76 13.85 32.79
CA GLN A 501 -5.09 14.03 34.04
C GLN A 501 -4.70 15.49 34.22
N GLU A 502 -4.84 16.04 35.40
CA GLU A 502 -4.35 17.38 35.76
C GLU A 502 -2.98 17.31 36.41
N GLY A 503 -2.15 18.31 36.16
CA GLY A 503 -0.83 18.54 36.74
C GLY A 503 -0.47 20.01 36.66
N LYS A 504 0.76 20.41 37.08
CA LYS A 504 1.11 21.85 37.22
C LYS A 504 2.29 22.31 36.38
N GLN A 505 3.23 21.40 36.02
CA GLN A 505 4.52 21.81 35.48
C GLN A 505 4.56 21.71 33.96
N VAL A 506 4.02 20.65 33.37
CA VAL A 506 4.04 20.41 31.93
C VAL A 506 2.70 19.95 31.42
N CYS A 507 2.31 20.42 30.24
CA CYS A 507 1.15 19.90 29.53
C CYS A 507 1.62 19.00 28.37
N ILE A 508 1.10 17.77 28.34
CA ILE A 508 1.28 16.81 27.26
C ILE A 508 -0.02 16.79 26.43
N LEU A 509 0.01 17.38 25.25
CA LEU A 509 -1.14 17.46 24.35
C LEU A 509 -1.00 16.37 23.29
N SER A 510 -1.68 15.26 23.47
CA SER A 510 -1.61 14.09 22.60
C SER A 510 -2.77 14.04 21.62
N ILE A 511 -2.52 13.54 20.41
CA ILE A 511 -3.56 13.20 19.44
C ILE A 511 -3.40 11.75 18.95
N GLY A 512 -4.51 11.00 18.94
CA GLY A 512 -4.51 9.59 18.52
C GLY A 512 -3.90 8.66 19.56
N THR A 513 -3.52 7.48 19.13
CA THR A 513 -3.19 6.35 20.02
C THR A 513 -1.88 6.48 20.80
N ARG A 514 -1.06 7.52 20.56
CA ARG A 514 0.11 7.82 21.41
C ARG A 514 -0.28 8.28 22.82
N LEU A 515 -1.56 8.48 23.10
CA LEU A 515 -2.04 8.85 24.43
C LEU A 515 -1.60 7.85 25.51
N GLU A 516 -1.57 6.55 25.22
CA GLU A 516 -1.12 5.53 26.19
C GLU A 516 0.36 5.69 26.54
N GLU A 517 1.22 5.97 25.54
CA GLU A 517 2.63 6.26 25.79
C GLU A 517 2.81 7.57 26.59
N CYS A 518 1.94 8.55 26.37
CA CYS A 518 1.93 9.80 27.16
C CYS A 518 1.56 9.55 28.63
N LYS A 519 0.59 8.66 28.90
CA LYS A 519 0.23 8.25 30.27
C LYS A 519 1.38 7.56 30.99
N ILE A 520 2.07 6.64 30.30
CA ILE A 520 3.25 5.95 30.84
C ILE A 520 4.37 6.96 31.11
N ALA A 521 4.65 7.88 30.18
CA ALA A 521 5.65 8.92 30.34
C ALA A 521 5.32 9.85 31.55
N ALA A 522 4.06 10.23 31.72
CA ALA A 522 3.64 11.04 32.85
C ALA A 522 3.83 10.29 34.19
N ALA A 523 3.59 8.99 34.22
CA ALA A 523 3.87 8.17 35.43
C ALA A 523 5.38 8.09 35.72
N GLU A 524 6.24 7.96 34.72
CA GLU A 524 7.71 8.05 34.88
C GLU A 524 8.17 9.41 35.40
N LEU A 525 7.56 10.50 34.91
CA LEU A 525 7.85 11.87 35.36
C LEU A 525 7.40 12.11 36.79
N LYS A 526 6.23 11.60 37.19
CA LYS A 526 5.72 11.69 38.55
C LYS A 526 6.68 11.07 39.57
N ASN A 527 7.31 9.94 39.25
CA ASN A 527 8.36 9.33 40.08
C ASN A 527 9.60 10.21 40.24
N LYS A 528 9.76 11.24 39.42
CA LYS A 528 10.83 12.25 39.46
C LYS A 528 10.34 13.60 40.03
N GLY A 529 9.12 13.65 40.60
CA GLY A 529 8.54 14.84 41.18
C GLY A 529 7.95 15.83 40.15
N ILE A 530 7.68 15.42 38.93
CA ILE A 530 7.09 16.26 37.89
C ILE A 530 5.64 15.85 37.64
N GLU A 531 4.73 16.79 37.90
CA GLU A 531 3.28 16.61 37.68
C GLU A 531 2.92 17.12 36.29
N SER A 532 2.34 16.23 35.46
CA SER A 532 1.96 16.52 34.09
C SER A 532 0.46 16.56 33.90
N THR A 533 -0.05 17.60 33.24
CA THR A 533 -1.38 17.58 32.63
C THR A 533 -1.32 16.77 31.34
N ILE A 534 -2.27 15.84 31.15
CA ILE A 534 -2.42 15.06 29.92
C ILE A 534 -3.74 15.44 29.26
N VAL A 535 -3.68 15.83 28.00
CA VAL A 535 -4.83 16.19 27.19
C VAL A 535 -4.92 15.28 25.97
N ASP A 536 -6.08 14.68 25.75
CA ASP A 536 -6.46 14.05 24.49
C ASP A 536 -7.10 15.11 23.59
N ALA A 537 -6.39 15.54 22.58
CA ALA A 537 -6.83 16.61 21.69
C ALA A 537 -8.01 16.20 20.79
N ARG A 538 -8.18 14.88 20.48
CA ARG A 538 -9.24 14.32 19.62
C ARG A 538 -9.26 14.85 18.18
N PHE A 539 -9.09 16.16 17.99
CA PHE A 539 -9.19 16.87 16.72
C PHE A 539 -7.86 17.52 16.34
N ALA A 540 -7.36 17.20 15.17
CA ALA A 540 -6.30 18.00 14.56
C ALA A 540 -6.89 19.27 13.92
N LYS A 541 -8.17 19.22 13.53
CA LYS A 541 -8.94 20.34 13.00
C LYS A 541 -10.45 20.12 13.23
N PRO A 542 -11.18 21.13 13.75
CA PRO A 542 -10.64 22.35 14.37
C PRO A 542 -9.93 22.07 15.70
N LEU A 543 -9.00 22.94 16.08
CA LEU A 543 -8.34 22.86 17.38
C LEU A 543 -9.29 23.34 18.49
N ASP A 544 -9.20 22.73 19.68
CA ASP A 544 -9.77 23.29 20.92
C ASP A 544 -8.90 24.44 21.41
N GLN A 545 -9.11 25.64 20.82
CA GLN A 545 -8.30 26.80 21.14
C GLN A 545 -8.39 27.21 22.62
N GLU A 546 -9.57 27.11 23.23
CA GLU A 546 -9.78 27.47 24.65
C GLU A 546 -8.94 26.58 25.57
N LEU A 547 -9.03 25.26 25.38
CA LEU A 547 -8.30 24.29 26.20
C LEU A 547 -6.79 24.44 25.98
N ILE A 548 -6.33 24.57 24.73
CA ILE A 548 -4.91 24.71 24.39
C ILE A 548 -4.35 25.99 25.01
N LEU A 549 -5.03 27.12 24.88
CA LEU A 549 -4.59 28.41 25.44
C LEU A 549 -4.64 28.43 26.97
N LYS A 550 -5.62 27.76 27.60
CA LYS A 550 -5.65 27.55 29.04
C LYS A 550 -4.40 26.79 29.48
N CYS A 551 -4.16 25.62 28.93
CA CYS A 551 -2.99 24.80 29.26
C CYS A 551 -1.67 25.55 29.04
N ALA A 552 -1.56 26.31 27.93
CA ALA A 552 -0.37 27.08 27.62
C ALA A 552 -0.07 28.23 28.62
N ARG A 553 -1.09 28.76 29.28
CA ARG A 553 -0.94 29.81 30.30
C ARG A 553 -0.66 29.25 31.71
N GLU A 554 -1.12 28.04 31.98
CA GLU A 554 -1.07 27.41 33.32
C GLU A 554 0.19 26.56 33.53
N HIS A 555 0.98 26.28 32.46
CA HIS A 555 2.16 25.42 32.53
C HIS A 555 3.44 26.11 32.04
N GLU A 556 4.57 25.71 32.61
CA GLU A 556 5.91 26.19 32.21
C GLU A 556 6.30 25.64 30.83
N ALA A 557 5.91 24.42 30.54
CA ALA A 557 6.22 23.73 29.30
C ALA A 557 4.99 23.03 28.72
N MET A 558 4.94 22.97 27.39
CA MET A 558 3.94 22.21 26.64
C MET A 558 4.63 21.40 25.54
N ILE A 559 4.22 20.16 25.39
CA ILE A 559 4.59 19.34 24.24
C ILE A 559 3.36 18.84 23.50
N THR A 560 3.47 18.71 22.18
CA THR A 560 2.49 17.96 21.36
C THR A 560 3.06 16.62 20.97
N VAL A 561 2.23 15.58 20.91
CA VAL A 561 2.63 14.22 20.51
C VAL A 561 1.65 13.70 19.46
N GLU A 562 2.17 13.38 18.28
CA GLU A 562 1.39 12.88 17.14
C GLU A 562 2.14 11.83 16.30
N GLU A 563 1.40 10.95 15.66
CA GLU A 563 1.90 9.99 14.65
C GLU A 563 1.78 10.58 13.25
N GLY A 564 2.32 11.77 13.06
CA GLY A 564 2.29 12.54 11.81
C GLY A 564 3.62 13.22 11.54
N SER A 565 3.78 13.70 10.30
CA SER A 565 4.95 14.49 9.89
C SER A 565 4.85 15.94 10.35
N ILE A 566 5.92 16.70 10.15
CA ILE A 566 5.90 18.17 10.27
C ILE A 566 4.77 18.77 9.42
N GLY A 567 4.17 19.87 9.88
CA GLY A 567 2.98 20.48 9.26
C GLY A 567 1.65 19.91 9.76
N GLY A 568 1.69 18.88 10.64
CA GLY A 568 0.51 18.27 11.25
C GLY A 568 -0.03 19.04 12.47
N PHE A 569 -0.60 18.29 13.42
CA PHE A 569 -1.28 18.83 14.61
C PHE A 569 -0.38 19.77 15.43
N GLY A 570 0.86 19.35 15.73
CA GLY A 570 1.81 20.15 16.50
C GLY A 570 2.10 21.49 15.83
N SER A 571 2.22 21.53 14.50
CA SER A 571 2.44 22.78 13.75
C SER A 571 1.23 23.72 13.80
N HIS A 572 0.02 23.19 13.76
CA HIS A 572 -1.21 24.00 13.92
C HIS A 572 -1.33 24.57 15.35
N VAL A 573 -0.95 23.81 16.36
CA VAL A 573 -0.88 24.29 17.75
C VAL A 573 0.18 25.38 17.89
N GLU A 574 1.38 25.17 17.32
CA GLU A 574 2.47 26.15 17.33
C GLU A 574 2.03 27.49 16.70
N ASN A 575 1.38 27.43 15.53
CA ASN A 575 0.85 28.60 14.86
C ASN A 575 -0.17 29.33 15.74
N LEU A 576 -1.12 28.62 16.36
CA LEU A 576 -2.10 29.20 17.29
C LEU A 576 -1.41 29.92 18.46
N LEU A 577 -0.43 29.29 19.08
CA LEU A 577 0.29 29.87 20.23
C LEU A 577 1.10 31.12 19.83
N SER A 578 1.70 31.09 18.63
CA SER A 578 2.41 32.23 18.05
C SER A 578 1.48 33.39 17.78
N GLU A 579 0.36 33.18 17.07
CA GLU A 579 -0.64 34.21 16.78
C GLU A 579 -1.23 34.87 18.03
N LYS A 580 -1.34 34.11 19.13
CA LYS A 580 -1.87 34.61 20.41
C LYS A 580 -0.78 35.21 21.33
N GLY A 581 0.45 35.33 20.89
CA GLY A 581 1.57 35.90 21.65
C GLY A 581 1.92 35.10 22.92
N ILE A 582 1.67 33.80 22.93
CA ILE A 582 1.94 32.96 24.09
C ILE A 582 3.45 32.77 24.30
N PHE A 583 4.22 32.71 23.23
CA PHE A 583 5.68 32.58 23.31
C PHE A 583 6.35 33.81 23.92
N ASP A 584 5.77 34.98 23.79
CA ASP A 584 6.27 36.23 24.40
C ASP A 584 6.23 36.17 25.94
N LYS A 585 5.47 35.23 26.50
CA LYS A 585 5.33 35.00 27.94
C LYS A 585 6.24 33.88 28.46
N GLY A 586 7.12 33.34 27.62
CA GLY A 586 8.16 32.41 28.01
C GLY A 586 7.76 30.93 28.05
N LEU A 587 6.63 30.52 27.45
CA LEU A 587 6.24 29.12 27.32
C LEU A 587 7.33 28.32 26.57
N LYS A 588 7.81 27.25 27.18
CA LYS A 588 8.68 26.27 26.54
C LYS A 588 7.85 25.28 25.73
N PHE A 589 7.83 25.40 24.42
CA PHE A 589 7.03 24.54 23.54
C PHE A 589 7.91 23.62 22.67
N ARG A 590 7.51 22.37 22.50
CA ARG A 590 8.14 21.43 21.54
C ARG A 590 7.09 20.51 20.93
N THR A 591 7.31 20.17 19.65
CA THR A 591 6.54 19.15 18.94
C THR A 591 7.28 17.81 18.98
N MET A 592 6.53 16.71 19.14
CA MET A 592 7.02 15.35 18.98
C MET A 592 6.23 14.72 17.83
N ILE A 593 6.90 14.52 16.71
CA ILE A 593 6.40 14.11 15.42
C ILE A 593 7.27 12.99 14.85
N LEU A 594 6.86 12.37 13.77
CA LEU A 594 7.73 11.48 13.01
C LEU A 594 8.93 12.28 12.44
N PRO A 595 10.17 11.77 12.57
CA PRO A 595 11.36 12.46 12.07
C PRO A 595 11.35 12.54 10.53
N ASP A 596 12.16 13.45 9.98
CA ASP A 596 12.31 13.66 8.53
C ASP A 596 13.14 12.54 7.86
N ILE A 597 12.67 11.29 8.06
CA ILE A 597 13.21 10.08 7.43
C ILE A 597 12.07 9.10 7.13
N PHE A 598 12.24 8.26 6.13
CA PHE A 598 11.37 7.11 5.92
C PHE A 598 11.80 5.96 6.84
N ILE A 599 10.99 5.66 7.87
CA ILE A 599 11.27 4.61 8.85
C ILE A 599 11.03 3.23 8.20
N GLU A 600 12.05 2.38 8.25
CA GLU A 600 12.03 1.04 7.67
C GLU A 600 11.13 0.08 8.45
N GLN A 601 10.85 -1.08 7.85
CA GLN A 601 10.03 -2.11 8.46
C GLN A 601 10.65 -2.70 9.73
N ASP A 602 9.86 -2.80 10.78
CA ASP A 602 10.16 -3.54 12.02
C ASP A 602 8.85 -3.78 12.78
N SER A 603 8.91 -4.27 14.00
CA SER A 603 7.75 -4.22 14.90
C SER A 603 7.34 -2.76 15.17
N PRO A 604 6.03 -2.46 15.32
CA PRO A 604 5.58 -1.09 15.56
C PRO A 604 6.31 -0.43 16.74
N LYS A 605 6.54 -1.16 17.84
CA LYS A 605 7.26 -0.63 19.01
C LYS A 605 8.66 -0.12 18.64
N LYS A 606 9.43 -0.91 17.89
CA LYS A 606 10.79 -0.49 17.47
C LYS A 606 10.76 0.65 16.45
N MET A 607 9.77 0.67 15.56
CA MET A 607 9.60 1.80 14.65
C MET A 607 9.32 3.09 15.41
N TYR A 608 8.49 3.03 16.48
CA TYR A 608 8.24 4.19 17.34
C TYR A 608 9.44 4.53 18.25
N ASP A 609 10.31 3.57 18.58
CA ASP A 609 11.60 3.87 19.22
C ASP A 609 12.50 4.71 18.30
N VAL A 610 12.58 4.34 17.02
CA VAL A 610 13.29 5.14 15.99
C VAL A 610 12.66 6.51 15.82
N ALA A 611 11.33 6.58 15.86
CA ALA A 611 10.58 7.85 15.77
C ALA A 611 10.74 8.75 17.01
N GLY A 612 11.19 8.20 18.13
CA GLY A 612 11.29 8.96 19.39
C GLY A 612 9.93 9.23 20.05
N LEU A 613 8.92 8.38 19.82
CA LEU A 613 7.53 8.57 20.25
C LEU A 613 7.03 7.55 21.27
N ASN A 614 7.91 6.75 21.87
CA ASN A 614 7.58 5.90 23.01
C ASN A 614 7.76 6.64 24.34
N ALA A 615 7.20 6.11 25.41
CA ALA A 615 7.12 6.75 26.73
C ALA A 615 8.47 7.26 27.25
N SER A 616 9.52 6.45 27.15
CA SER A 616 10.87 6.83 27.61
C SER A 616 11.45 8.03 26.87
N GLN A 617 11.18 8.16 25.57
CA GLN A 617 11.63 9.30 24.77
C GLN A 617 10.79 10.55 25.05
N ILE A 618 9.47 10.37 25.28
CA ILE A 618 8.57 11.45 25.68
C ILE A 618 9.01 12.02 27.03
N SER A 619 9.21 11.16 28.04
CA SER A 619 9.66 11.59 29.36
C SER A 619 11.04 12.25 29.33
N LYS A 620 12.00 11.70 28.55
CA LYS A 620 13.31 12.31 28.33
C LYS A 620 13.19 13.71 27.72
N LYS A 621 12.39 13.87 26.68
CA LYS A 621 12.17 15.16 26.00
C LYS A 621 11.66 16.23 26.98
N ILE A 622 10.74 15.86 27.86
CA ILE A 622 10.21 16.75 28.89
C ILE A 622 11.28 17.15 29.89
N LEU A 623 12.08 16.19 30.37
CA LEU A 623 13.21 16.47 31.27
C LEU A 623 14.22 17.43 30.63
N ASP A 624 14.56 17.21 29.36
CA ASP A 624 15.46 18.07 28.62
C ASP A 624 14.93 19.51 28.54
N ILE A 625 13.61 19.70 28.32
CA ILE A 625 12.96 21.02 28.26
C ILE A 625 13.01 21.73 29.61
N LEU A 626 12.73 21.00 30.70
CA LEU A 626 12.62 21.60 32.04
C LEU A 626 14.00 21.90 32.64
N PHE A 627 15.01 21.06 32.41
CA PHE A 627 16.30 21.11 33.12
C PHE A 627 17.50 21.47 32.27
N THR A 628 17.36 21.59 30.95
CA THR A 628 18.48 22.08 30.13
C THR A 628 18.71 23.55 30.40
N LYS A 629 19.85 23.89 31.06
CA LYS A 629 20.37 25.25 31.11
C LYS A 629 20.87 25.61 29.71
N GLU A 630 20.06 26.22 28.89
CA GLU A 630 20.56 27.01 27.76
C GLU A 630 21.31 28.21 28.34
N SER A 631 22.64 28.12 28.41
CA SER A 631 23.50 29.28 28.55
C SER A 631 23.37 30.06 27.22
N ILE A 632 22.34 30.87 27.10
CA ILE A 632 22.29 31.91 26.09
C ILE A 632 23.42 32.89 26.48
N LYS A 633 24.62 32.68 25.93
CA LYS A 633 25.61 33.73 25.85
C LYS A 633 25.04 34.76 24.89
N VAL A 634 24.33 35.73 25.45
CA VAL A 634 24.05 36.99 24.75
C VAL A 634 25.41 37.59 24.48
N VAL A 635 25.90 37.45 23.26
CA VAL A 635 27.03 38.23 22.77
C VAL A 635 26.51 39.66 22.68
N LYS A 636 26.76 40.46 23.72
CA LYS A 636 26.68 41.92 23.64
C LYS A 636 27.85 42.35 22.75
N ASN A 637 27.53 42.78 21.55
CA ASN A 637 28.33 43.71 20.80
C ASN A 637 27.81 45.12 21.04
#